data_fc02617cf9303156510387297907afb2
#
_entry.id   fc02617cf9303156510387297907afb2
#
_cell.length_a   1.000
_cell.length_b   1.000
_cell.length_c   1.000
_cell.angle_alpha   90.00
_cell.angle_beta   90.00
_cell.angle_gamma   90.00
#
_symmetry.space_group_name_H-M   'P 1'
#
loop_
_entity.id
_entity.type
_entity.pdbx_description
1 polymer ?
#
loop_
_entity_poly.entity_id
_entity_poly.type
_entity_poly.pdbx_seq_one_letter_code
_entity_poly.pdbx_strand_id
1 'polypeptide(L)'
;MKSYLRFLSRNKLYTAIEVVGLSLALAFVIVLSSYIVDDMSVNKALKDTDRIYLCHRTGSTTCFDEMPAVYGTMPEIESSCGFVQSRNKGLFNNGTEVSHGENKAYVNILGASDTFFDFFTFPLSEGSLSDALASKNAVVISEGLANQLFPAGDAIGKTINVFEHNPQRAYAPEFADFDVDLIVTGIFKPFSKTIFREPDMIMRLDLVLEKQYEMYHGSMKIGEFSFIKVAEGSDISSLTTMLTEGLKKVAKNYHSSIKLDLELTPFNDIKKQDPTEFGYTFDHIRQGKLYSVYLIMCIFLTVISLLDYIVLTIAFSRFRLKEIATRQLLGTERKGIIGRCVSEAFILLGISCMFAILMAITFKTPVSRILGAEISPLTQLNEYMLLAGVITLMAAIASAVPSITLSSYNAIKVIKGEARFRDKAIFGKIFIGFAGFLSITALSICFGITRQTRYLINQPLGYEIDDIVCIEYGGEDVQVVYNELISQSYIDMTGLYFSLPNGWSRTSLKNDAGKWDDVHCINGTKEVIDMLGIKIIEDYKIAYEDLEEGKKYVCQSSYEHVKEYMDDGILRSYNPAPLFGIVSDFKIGKIKDGESGKIAFAVIYELQTMLEWGGSPIVKVNINADKAKQQIKDLLISKGIDEEMFVVTTLREDIEEEIKEEQNMIKLLTGFSFICILMTVLTIIGLSSYYTKTGEKDNAIRNVFGCSRKEMVRKCTLDFMIPVMISAIVAIPIAWTIIDSWLESYVIRCTNSHLIYFGAFAIVLFITVVSITLQAIRLMRTNPAEALKKE
;
A
#
# COMPACT_ATOMS: atom_id res chain seq x y z
N MET A 1 15.30 -39.07 -19.10
CA MET A 1 15.79 -38.31 -17.94
C MET A 1 17.32 -38.29 -17.80
N LYS A 2 18.05 -39.43 -17.65
CA LYS A 2 19.53 -39.44 -17.53
C LYS A 2 20.29 -38.68 -18.62
N SER A 3 19.80 -38.70 -19.88
CA SER A 3 20.38 -37.96 -21.00
C SER A 3 20.26 -36.43 -20.84
N TYR A 4 19.13 -35.94 -20.35
CA TYR A 4 18.91 -34.51 -20.14
C TYR A 4 19.79 -33.98 -19.00
N LEU A 5 19.85 -34.68 -17.87
CA LEU A 5 20.74 -34.30 -16.77
C LEU A 5 22.21 -34.25 -17.17
N ARG A 6 22.67 -35.20 -18.04
CA ARG A 6 24.01 -35.14 -18.63
C ARG A 6 24.18 -33.95 -19.58
N PHE A 7 23.14 -33.62 -20.34
CA PHE A 7 23.16 -32.40 -21.20
C PHE A 7 23.32 -31.13 -20.35
N LEU A 8 22.55 -31.00 -19.25
CA LEU A 8 22.66 -29.88 -18.32
C LEU A 8 24.06 -29.80 -17.70
N SER A 9 24.60 -30.90 -17.20
CA SER A 9 25.94 -30.94 -16.59
C SER A 9 27.09 -30.61 -17.56
N ARG A 10 26.92 -30.90 -18.85
CA ARG A 10 27.90 -30.56 -19.92
C ARG A 10 27.78 -29.10 -20.40
N ASN A 11 26.59 -28.50 -20.32
CA ASN A 11 26.36 -27.14 -20.73
C ASN A 11 26.14 -26.22 -19.54
N LYS A 12 27.14 -26.16 -18.64
CA LYS A 12 27.04 -25.43 -17.34
C LYS A 12 26.59 -24.01 -17.47
N LEU A 13 27.05 -23.24 -18.48
CA LEU A 13 26.65 -21.85 -18.69
C LEU A 13 25.15 -21.75 -19.02
N TYR A 14 24.65 -22.58 -19.95
CA TYR A 14 23.23 -22.64 -20.27
C TYR A 14 22.39 -22.95 -19.03
N THR A 15 22.77 -24.02 -18.30
CA THR A 15 22.05 -24.46 -17.12
C THR A 15 22.04 -23.38 -16.03
N ALA A 16 23.18 -22.70 -15.81
CA ALA A 16 23.29 -21.63 -14.82
C ALA A 16 22.37 -20.44 -15.18
N ILE A 17 22.37 -20.00 -16.45
CA ILE A 17 21.53 -18.90 -16.91
C ILE A 17 20.05 -19.23 -16.73
N GLU A 18 19.62 -20.42 -17.16
CA GLU A 18 18.24 -20.86 -17.05
C GLU A 18 17.79 -20.99 -15.58
N VAL A 19 18.59 -21.70 -14.76
CA VAL A 19 18.23 -21.90 -13.36
C VAL A 19 18.21 -20.57 -12.59
N VAL A 20 19.24 -19.73 -12.74
CA VAL A 20 19.30 -18.43 -12.04
C VAL A 20 18.17 -17.51 -12.50
N GLY A 21 17.94 -17.39 -13.82
CA GLY A 21 16.88 -16.54 -14.36
C GLY A 21 15.50 -16.96 -13.86
N LEU A 22 15.16 -18.24 -14.05
CA LEU A 22 13.87 -18.77 -13.59
C LEU A 22 13.73 -18.69 -12.05
N SER A 23 14.79 -18.97 -11.29
CA SER A 23 14.76 -18.92 -9.83
C SER A 23 14.49 -17.50 -9.33
N LEU A 24 15.13 -16.50 -9.92
CA LEU A 24 14.99 -15.12 -9.53
C LEU A 24 13.57 -14.59 -9.81
N ALA A 25 13.05 -14.89 -11.02
CA ALA A 25 11.68 -14.51 -11.37
C ALA A 25 10.65 -15.22 -10.48
N LEU A 26 10.81 -16.54 -10.27
CA LEU A 26 9.91 -17.31 -9.42
C LEU A 26 9.99 -16.85 -7.95
N ALA A 27 11.17 -16.53 -7.42
CA ALA A 27 11.32 -16.03 -6.05
C ALA A 27 10.54 -14.73 -5.84
N PHE A 28 10.66 -13.81 -6.80
CA PHE A 28 9.92 -12.55 -6.75
C PHE A 28 8.39 -12.78 -6.83
N VAL A 29 7.97 -13.66 -7.74
CA VAL A 29 6.55 -14.05 -7.87
C VAL A 29 6.04 -14.72 -6.59
N ILE A 30 6.82 -15.63 -5.98
CA ILE A 30 6.44 -16.28 -4.71
C ILE A 30 6.21 -15.23 -3.62
N VAL A 31 7.16 -14.32 -3.44
CA VAL A 31 7.06 -13.31 -2.37
C VAL A 31 5.89 -12.36 -2.58
N LEU A 32 5.72 -11.83 -3.79
CA LEU A 32 4.60 -10.91 -4.08
C LEU A 32 3.24 -11.62 -4.09
N SER A 33 3.17 -12.85 -4.62
CA SER A 33 1.91 -13.61 -4.59
C SER A 33 1.52 -13.99 -3.17
N SER A 34 2.49 -14.35 -2.32
CA SER A 34 2.26 -14.63 -0.90
C SER A 34 1.69 -13.40 -0.20
N TYR A 35 2.27 -12.21 -0.45
CA TYR A 35 1.75 -10.95 0.05
C TYR A 35 0.31 -10.68 -0.41
N ILE A 36 0.03 -10.84 -1.71
CA ILE A 36 -1.32 -10.63 -2.27
C ILE A 36 -2.31 -11.64 -1.68
N VAL A 37 -1.94 -12.92 -1.57
CA VAL A 37 -2.79 -13.97 -0.99
C VAL A 37 -3.03 -13.73 0.49
N ASP A 38 -2.01 -13.31 1.23
CA ASP A 38 -2.14 -12.98 2.65
C ASP A 38 -3.11 -11.80 2.86
N ASP A 39 -2.96 -10.76 2.08
CA ASP A 39 -3.88 -9.62 2.13
C ASP A 39 -5.31 -9.97 1.64
N MET A 40 -5.43 -10.79 0.59
CA MET A 40 -6.73 -11.32 0.17
C MET A 40 -7.36 -12.26 1.20
N SER A 41 -6.59 -12.74 2.18
CA SER A 41 -7.11 -13.58 3.28
C SER A 41 -7.76 -12.76 4.39
N VAL A 42 -7.57 -11.45 4.42
CA VAL A 42 -8.26 -10.53 5.34
C VAL A 42 -9.76 -10.70 5.19
N ASN A 43 -10.46 -10.78 6.29
CA ASN A 43 -11.91 -11.02 6.42
C ASN A 43 -12.42 -12.43 6.02
N LYS A 44 -11.57 -13.34 5.53
CA LYS A 44 -12.02 -14.69 5.13
C LYS A 44 -12.58 -15.56 6.28
N ALA A 45 -12.23 -15.23 7.50
CA ALA A 45 -12.77 -15.91 8.69
C ALA A 45 -14.22 -15.54 8.97
N LEU A 46 -14.68 -14.39 8.46
CA LEU A 46 -16.04 -13.89 8.64
C LEU A 46 -16.98 -14.49 7.60
N LYS A 47 -18.22 -14.77 8.01
CA LYS A 47 -19.24 -15.36 7.14
C LYS A 47 -20.04 -14.27 6.42
N ASP A 48 -20.58 -14.62 5.25
CA ASP A 48 -21.52 -13.80 4.47
C ASP A 48 -21.01 -12.40 4.10
N THR A 49 -19.69 -12.20 4.09
CA THR A 49 -19.06 -10.88 3.82
C THR A 49 -19.43 -10.29 2.45
N ASP A 50 -19.85 -11.14 1.50
CA ASP A 50 -20.27 -10.68 0.17
C ASP A 50 -21.63 -9.96 0.18
N ARG A 51 -22.41 -10.11 1.26
CA ARG A 51 -23.72 -9.46 1.45
C ARG A 51 -23.69 -8.35 2.49
N ILE A 52 -22.53 -8.08 3.08
CA ILE A 52 -22.35 -7.01 4.07
C ILE A 52 -21.86 -5.75 3.36
N TYR A 53 -22.47 -4.63 3.71
CA TYR A 53 -22.14 -3.30 3.19
C TYR A 53 -21.96 -2.32 4.35
N LEU A 54 -20.96 -1.46 4.27
CA LEU A 54 -20.85 -0.28 5.11
C LEU A 54 -21.76 0.81 4.51
N CYS A 55 -22.74 1.24 5.29
CA CYS A 55 -23.59 2.39 4.96
C CYS A 55 -22.93 3.65 5.55
N HIS A 56 -22.58 4.59 4.71
CA HIS A 56 -21.92 5.82 5.14
C HIS A 56 -22.36 7.02 4.31
N ARG A 57 -22.09 8.22 4.82
CA ARG A 57 -22.37 9.46 4.08
C ARG A 57 -21.31 9.69 3.02
N THR A 58 -21.69 10.26 1.91
CA THR A 58 -20.73 10.71 0.89
C THR A 58 -19.68 11.65 1.49
N GLY A 59 -18.40 11.28 1.38
CA GLY A 59 -17.28 12.01 1.95
C GLY A 59 -17.08 11.80 3.47
N SER A 60 -17.66 10.75 4.05
CA SER A 60 -17.47 10.33 5.45
C SER A 60 -17.50 8.81 5.52
N THR A 61 -16.90 8.23 6.54
CA THR A 61 -16.97 6.78 6.81
C THR A 61 -18.07 6.41 7.81
N THR A 62 -18.72 7.41 8.41
CA THR A 62 -19.72 7.23 9.45
C THR A 62 -21.13 7.56 8.94
N CYS A 63 -22.12 7.05 9.61
CA CYS A 63 -23.52 7.31 9.37
C CYS A 63 -24.19 7.97 10.60
N PHE A 64 -25.48 8.17 10.53
CA PHE A 64 -26.28 8.78 11.58
C PHE A 64 -26.81 7.71 12.53
N ASP A 65 -26.95 8.05 13.81
CA ASP A 65 -27.52 7.21 14.86
C ASP A 65 -29.02 6.86 14.65
N GLU A 66 -29.72 7.60 13.78
CA GLU A 66 -31.10 7.29 13.42
C GLU A 66 -31.24 6.17 12.37
N MET A 67 -30.17 5.75 11.72
CA MET A 67 -30.21 4.76 10.63
C MET A 67 -30.79 3.40 11.02
N PRO A 68 -30.59 2.85 12.22
CA PRO A 68 -31.25 1.61 12.61
C PRO A 68 -32.78 1.63 12.46
N ALA A 69 -33.43 2.79 12.73
CA ALA A 69 -34.87 2.96 12.54
C ALA A 69 -35.25 2.94 11.06
N VAL A 70 -34.38 3.44 10.17
CA VAL A 70 -34.60 3.40 8.72
C VAL A 70 -34.42 1.96 8.20
N TYR A 71 -33.39 1.24 8.65
CA TYR A 71 -33.14 -0.14 8.25
C TYR A 71 -34.32 -1.06 8.58
N GLY A 72 -34.92 -0.93 9.78
CA GLY A 72 -36.05 -1.72 10.20
C GLY A 72 -37.30 -1.56 9.35
N THR A 73 -37.35 -0.57 8.46
CA THR A 73 -38.50 -0.38 7.54
C THR A 73 -38.27 -1.01 6.16
N MET A 74 -37.12 -1.60 5.90
CA MET A 74 -36.73 -2.10 4.58
C MET A 74 -36.57 -3.63 4.59
N PRO A 75 -37.41 -4.35 3.83
CA PRO A 75 -37.37 -5.82 3.79
C PRO A 75 -36.12 -6.37 3.10
N GLU A 76 -35.37 -5.54 2.33
CA GLU A 76 -34.10 -5.89 1.69
C GLU A 76 -32.95 -5.99 2.68
N ILE A 77 -33.12 -5.51 3.93
CA ILE A 77 -32.11 -5.54 4.98
C ILE A 77 -32.46 -6.65 5.98
N GLU A 78 -31.62 -7.71 6.00
CA GLU A 78 -31.80 -8.83 6.91
C GLU A 78 -31.42 -8.48 8.35
N SER A 79 -30.32 -7.74 8.52
CA SER A 79 -29.82 -7.30 9.83
C SER A 79 -28.89 -6.09 9.69
N SER A 80 -28.67 -5.39 10.77
CA SER A 80 -27.72 -4.27 10.85
C SER A 80 -26.87 -4.35 12.11
N CYS A 81 -25.67 -3.76 12.05
CA CYS A 81 -24.75 -3.68 13.15
C CYS A 81 -24.02 -2.33 13.11
N GLY A 82 -24.21 -1.55 14.16
CA GLY A 82 -23.46 -0.31 14.37
C GLY A 82 -22.30 -0.51 15.32
N PHE A 83 -21.23 0.25 15.14
CA PHE A 83 -20.17 0.33 16.13
C PHE A 83 -19.45 1.68 16.13
N VAL A 84 -18.79 1.97 17.25
CA VAL A 84 -17.83 3.06 17.44
C VAL A 84 -16.55 2.45 17.96
N GLN A 85 -15.41 2.83 17.40
CA GLN A 85 -14.11 2.32 17.82
C GLN A 85 -13.23 3.43 18.33
N SER A 86 -12.59 3.21 19.48
CA SER A 86 -11.66 4.15 20.08
C SER A 86 -10.34 4.24 19.31
N ARG A 87 -9.67 5.38 19.48
CA ARG A 87 -8.30 5.63 19.00
C ARG A 87 -7.38 5.84 20.19
N ASN A 88 -6.11 5.52 20.04
CA ASN A 88 -5.05 5.87 21.00
C ASN A 88 -5.43 5.54 22.45
N LYS A 89 -6.01 4.35 22.67
CA LYS A 89 -6.44 3.88 24.00
C LYS A 89 -7.46 4.77 24.73
N GLY A 90 -8.25 5.57 23.99
CA GLY A 90 -9.33 6.37 24.56
C GLY A 90 -10.56 6.41 23.67
N LEU A 91 -11.75 6.32 24.24
CA LEU A 91 -13.02 6.38 23.50
C LEU A 91 -13.24 7.80 22.93
N PHE A 92 -12.77 8.81 23.67
CA PHE A 92 -12.89 10.23 23.35
C PHE A 92 -11.54 10.94 23.24
N ASN A 93 -10.46 10.21 22.95
CA ASN A 93 -9.06 10.65 22.81
C ASN A 93 -8.28 10.94 24.12
N ASN A 94 -8.80 10.55 25.28
CA ASN A 94 -8.17 10.90 26.57
C ASN A 94 -7.62 9.71 27.36
N GLY A 95 -7.53 8.53 26.74
CA GLY A 95 -7.11 7.31 27.44
C GLY A 95 -8.18 6.77 28.37
N THR A 96 -8.80 5.65 28.00
CA THR A 96 -9.79 4.98 28.85
C THR A 96 -9.08 4.01 29.79
N GLU A 97 -9.15 4.27 31.09
CA GLU A 97 -8.65 3.38 32.12
C GLU A 97 -9.71 2.32 32.47
N VAL A 98 -9.29 1.08 32.56
CA VAL A 98 -10.11 -0.01 33.10
C VAL A 98 -9.45 -0.55 34.35
N SER A 99 -10.23 -0.75 35.42
CA SER A 99 -9.70 -1.21 36.67
C SER A 99 -10.52 -2.34 37.28
N HIS A 100 -9.81 -3.24 38.02
CA HIS A 100 -10.39 -4.23 38.88
C HIS A 100 -9.52 -4.36 40.16
N GLY A 101 -10.01 -3.86 41.25
CA GLY A 101 -9.22 -3.77 42.49
C GLY A 101 -8.01 -2.85 42.34
N GLU A 102 -6.80 -3.39 42.51
CA GLU A 102 -5.55 -2.63 42.35
C GLU A 102 -4.99 -2.71 40.90
N ASN A 103 -5.54 -3.62 40.07
CA ASN A 103 -5.08 -3.82 38.70
C ASN A 103 -5.74 -2.81 37.75
N LYS A 104 -4.94 -2.15 36.96
CA LYS A 104 -5.38 -1.13 35.99
C LYS A 104 -4.76 -1.38 34.61
N ALA A 105 -5.44 -0.95 33.55
CA ALA A 105 -4.96 -0.95 32.19
C ALA A 105 -5.60 0.16 31.37
N TYR A 106 -4.88 0.72 30.41
CA TYR A 106 -5.45 1.58 29.38
C TYR A 106 -5.82 0.76 28.15
N VAL A 107 -7.02 0.97 27.62
CA VAL A 107 -7.64 0.05 26.67
C VAL A 107 -8.19 0.74 25.43
N ASN A 108 -8.17 0.00 24.31
CA ASN A 108 -8.93 0.33 23.11
C ASN A 108 -10.32 -0.29 23.19
N ILE A 109 -11.35 0.55 23.08
CA ILE A 109 -12.74 0.12 23.20
C ILE A 109 -13.40 0.02 21.82
N LEU A 110 -14.17 -1.04 21.62
CA LEU A 110 -15.16 -1.15 20.59
C LEU A 110 -16.56 -1.09 21.22
N GLY A 111 -17.27 0.02 21.03
CA GLY A 111 -18.70 0.10 21.34
C GLY A 111 -19.49 -0.51 20.20
N ALA A 112 -20.17 -1.63 20.40
CA ALA A 112 -20.83 -2.38 19.33
C ALA A 112 -22.30 -2.68 19.66
N SER A 113 -23.14 -2.83 18.63
CA SER A 113 -24.51 -3.30 18.76
C SER A 113 -24.55 -4.70 19.42
N ASP A 114 -25.66 -5.02 20.06
CA ASP A 114 -25.88 -6.36 20.65
C ASP A 114 -25.80 -7.49 19.62
N THR A 115 -26.07 -7.20 18.36
CA THR A 115 -25.98 -8.13 17.23
C THR A 115 -24.56 -8.39 16.75
N PHE A 116 -23.52 -7.74 17.26
CA PHE A 116 -22.16 -7.74 16.71
C PHE A 116 -21.56 -9.14 16.54
N PHE A 117 -21.65 -9.98 17.55
CA PHE A 117 -21.08 -11.32 17.50
C PHE A 117 -21.83 -12.26 16.57
N ASP A 118 -23.14 -12.10 16.41
CA ASP A 118 -23.95 -12.86 15.46
C ASP A 118 -23.75 -12.36 14.02
N PHE A 119 -23.60 -11.05 13.87
CA PHE A 119 -23.42 -10.39 12.58
C PHE A 119 -22.06 -10.72 11.95
N PHE A 120 -20.96 -10.62 12.72
CA PHE A 120 -19.61 -10.84 12.24
C PHE A 120 -19.02 -12.21 12.62
N THR A 121 -19.74 -13.02 13.43
CA THR A 121 -19.36 -14.39 13.81
C THR A 121 -17.97 -14.54 14.45
N PHE A 122 -17.53 -13.56 15.27
CA PHE A 122 -16.28 -13.67 16.02
C PHE A 122 -16.36 -14.74 17.12
N PRO A 123 -15.36 -15.62 17.25
CA PRO A 123 -15.36 -16.66 18.26
C PRO A 123 -14.97 -16.11 19.65
N LEU A 124 -15.65 -16.55 20.70
CA LEU A 124 -15.24 -16.38 22.08
C LEU A 124 -14.31 -17.52 22.53
N SER A 125 -13.36 -17.22 23.41
CA SER A 125 -12.57 -18.23 24.13
C SER A 125 -13.36 -18.81 25.28
N GLU A 126 -14.04 -17.91 26.03
CA GLU A 126 -14.87 -18.23 27.18
C GLU A 126 -16.14 -17.38 27.16
N GLY A 127 -17.22 -17.92 27.70
CA GLY A 127 -18.54 -17.28 27.69
C GLY A 127 -19.45 -17.80 26.58
N SER A 128 -20.66 -17.25 26.50
CA SER A 128 -21.69 -17.62 25.51
C SER A 128 -21.92 -16.44 24.56
N LEU A 129 -22.01 -16.70 23.25
CA LEU A 129 -22.31 -15.68 22.26
C LEU A 129 -23.66 -15.00 22.51
N SER A 130 -24.67 -15.75 22.98
CA SER A 130 -26.00 -15.21 23.31
C SER A 130 -25.99 -14.24 24.48
N ASP A 131 -25.01 -14.37 25.38
CA ASP A 131 -24.94 -13.57 26.61
C ASP A 131 -23.89 -12.46 26.52
N ALA A 132 -23.05 -12.51 25.48
CA ALA A 132 -21.86 -11.67 25.31
C ALA A 132 -22.17 -10.16 25.46
N LEU A 133 -23.21 -9.68 24.79
CA LEU A 133 -23.68 -8.28 24.88
C LEU A 133 -25.20 -8.22 25.16
N ALA A 134 -25.76 -9.21 25.87
CA ALA A 134 -27.20 -9.28 26.12
C ALA A 134 -27.70 -8.19 27.09
N SER A 135 -26.91 -7.83 28.10
CA SER A 135 -27.25 -6.74 29.02
C SER A 135 -26.52 -5.47 28.66
N LYS A 136 -27.09 -4.32 29.05
CA LYS A 136 -26.47 -3.01 28.78
C LYS A 136 -25.10 -2.85 29.42
N ASN A 137 -24.89 -3.45 30.59
CA ASN A 137 -23.64 -3.42 31.33
C ASN A 137 -22.74 -4.64 31.02
N ALA A 138 -23.01 -5.40 29.99
CA ALA A 138 -22.16 -6.52 29.59
C ALA A 138 -20.91 -6.01 28.85
N VAL A 139 -19.77 -6.66 29.12
CA VAL A 139 -18.51 -6.41 28.41
C VAL A 139 -17.81 -7.72 28.07
N VAL A 140 -17.23 -7.76 26.90
CA VAL A 140 -16.37 -8.86 26.46
C VAL A 140 -14.96 -8.33 26.35
N ILE A 141 -13.99 -8.99 26.98
CA ILE A 141 -12.59 -8.55 27.06
C ILE A 141 -11.66 -9.49 26.28
N SER A 142 -10.52 -8.96 25.84
CA SER A 142 -9.49 -9.76 25.19
C SER A 142 -8.79 -10.70 26.18
N GLU A 143 -8.21 -11.80 25.70
CA GLU A 143 -7.38 -12.68 26.52
C GLU A 143 -6.22 -11.92 27.18
N GLY A 144 -5.65 -10.90 26.49
CA GLY A 144 -4.58 -10.05 27.00
C GLY A 144 -5.03 -9.23 28.20
N LEU A 145 -6.17 -8.54 28.07
CA LEU A 145 -6.74 -7.73 29.15
C LEU A 145 -7.22 -8.60 30.34
N ALA A 146 -7.80 -9.77 30.03
CA ALA A 146 -8.21 -10.73 31.07
C ALA A 146 -7.01 -11.15 31.94
N ASN A 147 -5.88 -11.47 31.34
CA ASN A 147 -4.65 -11.85 32.05
C ASN A 147 -4.07 -10.69 32.91
N GLN A 148 -4.22 -9.44 32.43
CA GLN A 148 -3.71 -8.25 33.12
C GLN A 148 -4.58 -7.90 34.34
N LEU A 149 -5.90 -7.89 34.19
CA LEU A 149 -6.83 -7.53 35.25
C LEU A 149 -7.10 -8.69 36.21
N PHE A 150 -7.09 -9.92 35.73
CA PHE A 150 -7.45 -11.13 36.47
C PHE A 150 -6.33 -12.20 36.40
N PRO A 151 -5.18 -11.99 37.03
CA PRO A 151 -4.07 -12.95 37.00
C PRO A 151 -4.43 -14.34 37.56
N ALA A 152 -5.48 -14.41 38.36
CA ALA A 152 -5.98 -15.68 38.91
C ALA A 152 -6.88 -16.49 37.98
N GLY A 153 -7.30 -15.90 36.82
CA GLY A 153 -7.98 -16.61 35.75
C GLY A 153 -9.51 -16.76 35.89
N ASP A 154 -10.16 -15.97 36.73
CA ASP A 154 -11.64 -16.04 36.94
C ASP A 154 -12.34 -14.71 36.57
N ALA A 155 -12.18 -14.26 35.34
CA ALA A 155 -12.71 -12.98 34.88
C ALA A 155 -14.24 -12.96 34.67
N ILE A 156 -14.83 -14.09 34.22
CA ILE A 156 -16.27 -14.16 33.91
C ILE A 156 -17.13 -13.88 35.13
N GLY A 157 -18.11 -12.98 35.00
CA GLY A 157 -19.02 -12.56 36.06
C GLY A 157 -18.46 -11.53 37.00
N LYS A 158 -17.20 -11.11 36.89
CA LYS A 158 -16.60 -10.05 37.66
C LYS A 158 -16.94 -8.67 37.13
N THR A 159 -16.93 -7.68 37.99
CA THR A 159 -17.16 -6.28 37.63
C THR A 159 -15.82 -5.59 37.38
N ILE A 160 -15.75 -4.84 36.32
CA ILE A 160 -14.66 -3.89 36.03
C ILE A 160 -15.24 -2.48 35.99
N ASN A 161 -14.46 -1.51 36.39
CA ASN A 161 -14.80 -0.09 36.27
C ASN A 161 -14.08 0.46 35.03
N VAL A 162 -14.79 1.19 34.21
CA VAL A 162 -14.27 1.86 33.00
C VAL A 162 -14.40 3.35 33.17
N PHE A 163 -13.28 4.05 33.16
CA PHE A 163 -13.19 5.46 33.42
C PHE A 163 -12.44 6.20 32.29
N GLU A 164 -13.00 7.31 31.82
CA GLU A 164 -12.32 8.26 30.96
C GLU A 164 -12.70 9.68 31.37
N HIS A 165 -11.68 10.50 31.59
CA HIS A 165 -11.89 11.88 32.01
C HIS A 165 -12.37 12.75 30.83
N ASN A 166 -13.32 13.65 31.11
CA ASN A 166 -13.76 14.64 30.15
C ASN A 166 -13.01 15.98 30.36
N PRO A 167 -12.03 16.33 29.52
CA PRO A 167 -11.24 17.54 29.71
C PRO A 167 -12.06 18.83 29.61
N GLN A 168 -13.21 18.79 28.91
CA GLN A 168 -14.09 19.94 28.80
C GLN A 168 -14.80 20.28 30.12
N ARG A 169 -14.77 19.38 31.11
CA ARG A 169 -15.32 19.60 32.45
C ARG A 169 -14.61 20.73 33.19
N ALA A 170 -13.38 21.04 32.83
CA ALA A 170 -12.66 22.18 33.38
C ALA A 170 -13.34 23.52 33.08
N TYR A 171 -14.13 23.61 31.99
CA TYR A 171 -14.81 24.84 31.49
C TYR A 171 -16.32 24.77 31.67
N ALA A 172 -16.88 23.59 31.51
CA ALA A 172 -18.29 23.29 31.67
C ALA A 172 -18.43 22.23 32.77
N PRO A 173 -18.45 22.63 34.03
CA PRO A 173 -18.53 21.71 35.17
C PRO A 173 -19.76 20.80 35.15
N GLU A 174 -20.75 21.16 34.35
CA GLU A 174 -21.93 20.34 34.02
C GLU A 174 -21.63 19.11 33.20
N PHE A 175 -20.51 19.08 32.48
CA PHE A 175 -20.10 17.90 31.73
C PHE A 175 -19.63 16.79 32.66
N ALA A 176 -19.97 15.55 32.34
CA ALA A 176 -19.63 14.38 33.15
C ALA A 176 -18.39 13.68 32.57
N ASP A 177 -17.70 12.97 33.45
CA ASP A 177 -16.71 11.97 33.06
C ASP A 177 -17.43 10.72 32.54
N PHE A 178 -16.74 9.93 31.72
CA PHE A 178 -17.20 8.59 31.40
C PHE A 178 -16.82 7.66 32.54
N ASP A 179 -17.80 7.24 33.32
CA ASP A 179 -17.61 6.36 34.47
C ASP A 179 -18.71 5.31 34.50
N VAL A 180 -18.34 4.03 34.38
CA VAL A 180 -19.30 2.94 34.29
C VAL A 180 -18.73 1.62 34.82
N ASP A 181 -19.55 0.90 35.58
CA ASP A 181 -19.26 -0.45 36.02
C ASP A 181 -19.86 -1.47 35.06
N LEU A 182 -19.02 -2.37 34.55
CA LEU A 182 -19.38 -3.39 33.59
C LEU A 182 -19.12 -4.79 34.14
N ILE A 183 -19.92 -5.76 33.70
CA ILE A 183 -19.79 -7.18 34.09
C ILE A 183 -19.16 -7.94 32.89
N VAL A 184 -18.06 -8.62 33.15
CA VAL A 184 -17.38 -9.45 32.15
C VAL A 184 -18.25 -10.67 31.84
N THR A 185 -18.75 -10.75 30.60
CA THR A 185 -19.64 -11.82 30.12
C THR A 185 -18.94 -12.78 29.16
N GLY A 186 -17.78 -12.41 28.64
CA GLY A 186 -17.03 -13.25 27.73
C GLY A 186 -15.58 -12.79 27.56
N ILE A 187 -14.76 -13.71 27.05
CA ILE A 187 -13.36 -13.46 26.67
C ILE A 187 -13.22 -13.84 25.22
N PHE A 188 -12.63 -12.95 24.38
CA PHE A 188 -12.39 -13.22 22.97
C PHE A 188 -10.90 -13.39 22.66
N LYS A 189 -10.64 -14.17 21.61
CA LYS A 189 -9.30 -14.28 21.03
C LYS A 189 -9.01 -13.11 20.12
N PRO A 190 -7.72 -12.76 19.95
CA PRO A 190 -7.33 -11.74 18.99
C PRO A 190 -8.02 -11.91 17.64
N PHE A 191 -8.48 -10.81 17.05
CA PHE A 191 -9.12 -10.81 15.74
C PHE A 191 -8.09 -11.17 14.67
N SER A 192 -8.15 -12.41 14.18
CA SER A 192 -7.22 -12.82 13.16
C SER A 192 -7.59 -12.22 11.80
N LYS A 193 -6.70 -11.38 11.24
CA LYS A 193 -6.76 -10.87 9.87
C LYS A 193 -8.12 -10.33 9.43
N THR A 194 -8.58 -9.31 10.13
CA THR A 194 -9.79 -8.55 9.77
C THR A 194 -9.45 -7.08 9.52
N ILE A 195 -10.37 -6.34 8.90
CA ILE A 195 -10.23 -4.89 8.77
C ILE A 195 -10.47 -4.15 10.08
N PHE A 196 -11.04 -4.80 11.08
CA PHE A 196 -11.24 -4.18 12.38
C PHE A 196 -9.91 -4.06 13.12
N ARG A 197 -9.67 -2.93 13.75
CA ARG A 197 -8.61 -2.81 14.74
C ARG A 197 -8.89 -3.74 15.90
N GLU A 198 -7.86 -4.35 16.42
CA GLU A 198 -8.01 -5.22 17.56
C GLU A 198 -8.36 -4.40 18.81
N PRO A 199 -9.59 -4.56 19.36
CA PRO A 199 -9.94 -3.91 20.61
C PRO A 199 -9.40 -4.70 21.79
N ASP A 200 -9.23 -4.04 22.94
CA ASP A 200 -8.96 -4.72 24.19
C ASP A 200 -10.26 -5.16 24.87
N MET A 201 -11.35 -4.40 24.63
CA MET A 201 -12.68 -4.72 25.11
C MET A 201 -13.79 -4.31 24.15
N ILE A 202 -14.91 -5.02 24.23
CA ILE A 202 -16.13 -4.77 23.46
C ILE A 202 -17.28 -4.54 24.43
N MET A 203 -17.93 -3.40 24.35
CA MET A 203 -19.10 -3.04 25.16
C MET A 203 -20.29 -2.61 24.29
N ARG A 204 -21.45 -2.42 24.91
CA ARG A 204 -22.68 -2.04 24.23
C ARG A 204 -22.59 -0.63 23.65
N LEU A 205 -22.94 -0.50 22.36
CA LEU A 205 -22.97 0.79 21.65
C LEU A 205 -23.98 1.78 22.27
N ASP A 206 -25.17 1.30 22.63
CA ASP A 206 -26.19 2.14 23.25
C ASP A 206 -25.75 2.75 24.60
N LEU A 207 -24.92 2.03 25.36
CA LEU A 207 -24.33 2.56 26.59
C LEU A 207 -23.27 3.65 26.25
N VAL A 208 -22.44 3.40 25.25
CA VAL A 208 -21.44 4.38 24.80
C VAL A 208 -22.11 5.67 24.35
N LEU A 209 -23.14 5.57 23.51
CA LEU A 209 -23.87 6.74 23.00
C LEU A 209 -24.61 7.50 24.11
N GLU A 210 -25.23 6.79 25.07
CA GLU A 210 -25.89 7.41 26.21
C GLU A 210 -24.90 8.16 27.10
N LYS A 211 -23.78 7.51 27.46
CA LYS A 211 -22.74 8.16 28.25
C LYS A 211 -22.09 9.33 27.54
N GLN A 212 -21.89 9.24 26.26
CA GLN A 212 -21.44 10.37 25.44
C GLN A 212 -22.45 11.53 25.47
N TYR A 213 -23.75 11.23 25.36
CA TYR A 213 -24.78 12.25 25.47
C TYR A 213 -24.77 12.95 26.86
N GLU A 214 -24.53 12.17 27.92
CA GLU A 214 -24.33 12.70 29.28
C GLU A 214 -23.06 13.56 29.37
N MET A 215 -21.94 13.10 28.82
CA MET A 215 -20.66 13.81 28.85
C MET A 215 -20.70 15.18 28.19
N TYR A 216 -21.46 15.33 27.12
CA TYR A 216 -21.49 16.56 26.31
C TYR A 216 -22.85 17.25 26.27
N HIS A 217 -23.77 16.93 27.20
CA HIS A 217 -25.16 17.46 27.21
C HIS A 217 -25.85 17.47 25.84
N GLY A 218 -25.60 16.45 25.03
CA GLY A 218 -26.15 16.33 23.68
C GLY A 218 -25.59 17.31 22.63
N SER A 219 -24.54 18.06 22.98
CA SER A 219 -23.93 19.03 22.06
C SER A 219 -23.06 18.37 20.99
N MET A 220 -22.57 17.15 21.25
CA MET A 220 -21.70 16.39 20.36
C MET A 220 -22.28 15.01 20.11
N LYS A 221 -22.35 14.59 18.86
CA LYS A 221 -22.71 13.22 18.45
C LYS A 221 -21.54 12.61 17.69
N ILE A 222 -21.12 11.41 18.13
CA ILE A 222 -20.15 10.60 17.36
C ILE A 222 -20.93 9.90 16.25
N GLY A 223 -20.41 9.99 15.00
CA GLY A 223 -20.95 9.20 13.92
C GLY A 223 -20.60 7.72 14.11
N GLU A 224 -21.59 6.83 14.01
CA GLU A 224 -21.35 5.40 14.07
C GLU A 224 -20.95 4.81 12.70
N PHE A 225 -20.17 3.75 12.73
CA PHE A 225 -19.94 2.90 11.56
C PHE A 225 -21.10 1.92 11.46
N SER A 226 -21.88 2.03 10.40
CA SER A 226 -23.13 1.31 10.26
C SER A 226 -23.04 0.26 9.16
N PHE A 227 -23.07 -1.01 9.53
CA PHE A 227 -23.08 -2.13 8.60
C PHE A 227 -24.47 -2.71 8.44
N ILE A 228 -24.80 -3.08 7.20
CA ILE A 228 -26.04 -3.76 6.86
C ILE A 228 -25.76 -5.06 6.13
N LYS A 229 -26.54 -6.10 6.42
CA LYS A 229 -26.56 -7.35 5.68
C LYS A 229 -27.78 -7.34 4.78
N VAL A 230 -27.55 -7.45 3.48
CA VAL A 230 -28.56 -7.32 2.44
C VAL A 230 -29.03 -8.70 2.00
N ALA A 231 -30.34 -8.82 1.74
CA ALA A 231 -30.96 -10.05 1.24
C ALA A 231 -30.41 -10.44 -0.15
N GLU A 232 -30.36 -11.75 -0.43
CA GLU A 232 -29.86 -12.24 -1.71
C GLU A 232 -30.66 -11.69 -2.89
N GLY A 233 -29.97 -11.16 -3.88
CA GLY A 233 -30.58 -10.66 -5.12
C GLY A 233 -31.12 -9.23 -5.06
N SER A 234 -30.93 -8.51 -3.96
CA SER A 234 -31.32 -7.09 -3.85
C SER A 234 -30.53 -6.17 -4.78
N ASP A 235 -31.20 -5.20 -5.37
CA ASP A 235 -30.56 -4.14 -6.15
C ASP A 235 -29.99 -3.06 -5.23
N ILE A 236 -28.66 -3.04 -5.10
CA ILE A 236 -27.93 -2.12 -4.24
C ILE A 236 -28.14 -0.65 -4.62
N SER A 237 -28.27 -0.34 -5.90
CA SER A 237 -28.50 1.02 -6.38
C SER A 237 -29.86 1.56 -5.95
N SER A 238 -30.91 0.74 -6.10
CA SER A 238 -32.25 1.03 -5.63
C SER A 238 -32.29 1.17 -4.11
N LEU A 239 -31.66 0.25 -3.40
CA LEU A 239 -31.58 0.26 -1.93
C LEU A 239 -30.89 1.54 -1.42
N THR A 240 -29.78 1.95 -2.02
CA THR A 240 -29.05 3.18 -1.67
C THR A 240 -29.97 4.41 -1.80
N THR A 241 -30.76 4.48 -2.87
CA THR A 241 -31.71 5.57 -3.09
C THR A 241 -32.82 5.55 -2.02
N MET A 242 -33.36 4.37 -1.71
CA MET A 242 -34.42 4.24 -0.67
C MET A 242 -33.87 4.62 0.72
N LEU A 243 -32.64 4.22 1.06
CA LEU A 243 -32.00 4.59 2.32
C LEU A 243 -31.78 6.10 2.41
N THR A 244 -31.32 6.74 1.35
CA THR A 244 -31.14 8.18 1.28
C THR A 244 -32.47 8.92 1.47
N GLU A 245 -33.55 8.45 0.85
CA GLU A 245 -34.88 9.01 1.05
C GLU A 245 -35.44 8.77 2.45
N GLY A 246 -35.16 7.58 3.00
CA GLY A 246 -35.52 7.23 4.38
C GLY A 246 -34.83 8.15 5.37
N LEU A 247 -33.53 8.36 5.22
CA LEU A 247 -32.75 9.28 6.04
C LEU A 247 -33.31 10.72 5.96
N LYS A 248 -33.58 11.24 4.76
CA LYS A 248 -34.17 12.59 4.57
C LYS A 248 -35.49 12.78 5.29
N LYS A 249 -36.25 11.70 5.57
CA LYS A 249 -37.51 11.78 6.32
C LYS A 249 -37.31 11.87 7.83
N VAL A 250 -36.29 11.20 8.37
CA VAL A 250 -35.98 11.19 9.82
C VAL A 250 -35.05 12.35 10.21
N ALA A 251 -34.19 12.77 9.33
CA ALA A 251 -33.15 13.78 9.56
C ALA A 251 -33.68 15.24 9.48
N LYS A 252 -34.94 15.50 9.83
CA LYS A 252 -35.57 16.82 9.74
C LYS A 252 -34.92 17.91 10.58
N ASN A 253 -34.17 17.54 11.59
CA ASN A 253 -33.53 18.45 12.55
C ASN A 253 -32.05 18.69 12.25
N TYR A 254 -31.48 18.09 11.20
CA TYR A 254 -30.11 18.34 10.85
C TYR A 254 -29.96 19.64 10.06
N HIS A 255 -28.86 20.35 10.30
CA HIS A 255 -28.54 21.57 9.56
C HIS A 255 -28.47 21.30 8.06
N SER A 256 -28.96 22.26 7.26
CA SER A 256 -28.98 22.19 5.79
C SER A 256 -27.59 22.00 5.13
N SER A 257 -26.53 22.10 5.91
CA SER A 257 -25.12 21.91 5.50
C SER A 257 -24.70 20.45 5.42
N ILE A 258 -25.40 19.53 6.09
CA ILE A 258 -25.00 18.13 6.13
C ILE A 258 -25.49 17.45 4.86
N LYS A 259 -24.58 16.87 4.08
CA LYS A 259 -24.94 16.02 2.94
C LYS A 259 -25.63 14.77 3.46
N LEU A 260 -26.88 14.59 3.07
CA LEU A 260 -27.69 13.42 3.45
C LEU A 260 -27.64 12.30 2.41
N ASP A 261 -26.77 12.41 1.41
CA ASP A 261 -26.60 11.35 0.43
C ASP A 261 -25.75 10.22 1.02
N LEU A 262 -26.24 8.99 0.87
CA LEU A 262 -25.61 7.79 1.39
C LEU A 262 -24.90 7.01 0.29
N GLU A 263 -23.88 6.27 0.70
CA GLU A 263 -23.15 5.31 -0.13
C GLU A 263 -23.11 3.95 0.58
N LEU A 264 -23.17 2.88 -0.22
CA LEU A 264 -23.03 1.51 0.26
C LEU A 264 -21.73 0.93 -0.29
N THR A 265 -20.73 0.80 0.57
CA THR A 265 -19.44 0.19 0.21
C THR A 265 -19.45 -1.30 0.60
N PRO A 266 -19.22 -2.23 -0.36
CA PRO A 266 -19.11 -3.65 -0.04
C PRO A 266 -18.01 -3.90 1.00
N PHE A 267 -18.28 -4.75 1.99
CA PHE A 267 -17.35 -5.03 3.10
C PHE A 267 -15.95 -5.45 2.63
N ASN A 268 -15.88 -6.30 1.60
CA ASN A 268 -14.63 -6.77 1.03
C ASN A 268 -13.88 -5.69 0.21
N ASP A 269 -14.57 -4.60 -0.14
CA ASP A 269 -13.97 -3.48 -0.89
C ASP A 269 -13.53 -2.33 0.02
N ILE A 270 -13.90 -2.34 1.31
CA ILE A 270 -13.44 -1.34 2.29
C ILE A 270 -11.92 -1.27 2.31
N LYS A 271 -11.22 -2.40 2.30
CA LYS A 271 -9.76 -2.45 2.29
C LYS A 271 -9.08 -1.84 1.06
N LYS A 272 -9.86 -1.61 -0.02
CA LYS A 272 -9.38 -1.01 -1.28
C LYS A 272 -9.69 0.49 -1.36
N GLN A 273 -10.40 1.01 -0.36
CA GLN A 273 -10.78 2.42 -0.28
C GLN A 273 -9.57 3.31 0.03
N ASP A 274 -9.78 4.60 0.03
CA ASP A 274 -8.72 5.54 0.33
C ASP A 274 -8.29 5.42 1.81
N PRO A 275 -7.00 5.15 2.08
CA PRO A 275 -6.49 5.11 3.44
C PRO A 275 -6.68 6.43 4.19
N THR A 276 -6.85 7.54 3.48
CA THR A 276 -7.08 8.85 4.10
C THR A 276 -8.44 8.94 4.77
N GLU A 277 -9.46 8.34 4.16
CA GLU A 277 -10.81 8.34 4.71
C GLU A 277 -11.05 7.14 5.65
N PHE A 278 -10.63 5.96 5.23
CA PHE A 278 -10.94 4.70 5.90
C PHE A 278 -9.85 4.21 6.87
N GLY A 279 -8.59 4.56 6.63
CA GLY A 279 -7.44 4.07 7.40
C GLY A 279 -7.38 4.55 8.85
N TYR A 280 -8.18 5.56 9.19
CA TYR A 280 -8.30 6.00 10.58
C TYR A 280 -9.12 5.04 11.46
N THR A 281 -10.00 4.28 10.85
CA THR A 281 -10.92 3.40 11.56
C THR A 281 -10.60 1.94 11.36
N PHE A 282 -10.20 1.59 10.15
CA PHE A 282 -9.98 0.22 9.75
C PHE A 282 -8.49 -0.04 9.53
N ASP A 283 -8.04 -1.23 9.91
CA ASP A 283 -6.72 -1.74 9.59
C ASP A 283 -6.68 -2.39 8.21
N HIS A 284 -5.48 -2.62 7.70
CA HIS A 284 -5.27 -3.25 6.39
C HIS A 284 -5.88 -2.50 5.19
N ILE A 285 -6.17 -1.20 5.36
CA ILE A 285 -6.63 -0.36 4.24
C ILE A 285 -5.44 -0.04 3.35
N ARG A 286 -5.53 -0.45 2.08
CA ARG A 286 -4.49 -0.23 1.08
C ARG A 286 -5.09 0.18 -0.24
N GLN A 287 -4.43 1.10 -0.92
CA GLN A 287 -4.92 1.55 -2.22
C GLN A 287 -5.01 0.38 -3.21
N GLY A 288 -6.19 0.11 -3.74
CA GLY A 288 -6.42 -0.94 -4.74
C GLY A 288 -5.53 -0.82 -5.99
N LYS A 289 -5.02 0.39 -6.28
CA LYS A 289 -4.06 0.65 -7.36
C LYS A 289 -2.73 -0.09 -7.17
N LEU A 290 -2.26 -0.29 -5.93
CA LEU A 290 -1.00 -0.98 -5.63
C LEU A 290 -1.05 -2.47 -6.00
N TYR A 291 -2.20 -3.13 -5.80
CA TYR A 291 -2.36 -4.54 -6.20
C TYR A 291 -2.20 -4.74 -7.70
N SER A 292 -2.78 -3.82 -8.48
CA SER A 292 -2.65 -3.87 -9.94
C SER A 292 -1.19 -3.75 -10.38
N VAL A 293 -0.42 -2.89 -9.74
CA VAL A 293 1.02 -2.73 -10.00
C VAL A 293 1.77 -4.02 -9.67
N TYR A 294 1.53 -4.62 -8.50
CA TYR A 294 2.21 -5.86 -8.08
C TYR A 294 1.84 -7.04 -8.98
N LEU A 295 0.58 -7.17 -9.38
CA LEU A 295 0.13 -8.20 -10.31
C LEU A 295 0.79 -8.04 -11.69
N ILE A 296 0.85 -6.82 -12.20
CA ILE A 296 1.52 -6.50 -13.48
C ILE A 296 3.00 -6.88 -13.39
N MET A 297 3.69 -6.55 -12.31
CA MET A 297 5.10 -6.91 -12.10
C MET A 297 5.29 -8.43 -12.11
N CYS A 298 4.44 -9.20 -11.44
CA CYS A 298 4.47 -10.66 -11.44
C CYS A 298 4.27 -11.24 -12.85
N ILE A 299 3.28 -10.73 -13.59
CA ILE A 299 3.00 -11.15 -14.97
C ILE A 299 4.19 -10.86 -15.88
N PHE A 300 4.75 -9.64 -15.81
CA PHE A 300 5.90 -9.26 -16.64
C PHE A 300 7.11 -10.17 -16.38
N LEU A 301 7.48 -10.40 -15.13
CA LEU A 301 8.62 -11.28 -14.81
C LEU A 301 8.37 -12.71 -15.25
N THR A 302 7.15 -13.22 -15.07
CA THR A 302 6.79 -14.57 -15.52
C THR A 302 6.92 -14.68 -17.03
N VAL A 303 6.43 -13.69 -17.77
CA VAL A 303 6.51 -13.67 -19.24
C VAL A 303 7.95 -13.57 -19.72
N ILE A 304 8.75 -12.66 -19.15
CA ILE A 304 10.17 -12.51 -19.50
C ILE A 304 10.91 -13.84 -19.26
N SER A 305 10.77 -14.44 -18.07
CA SER A 305 11.47 -15.68 -17.71
C SER A 305 11.05 -16.87 -18.59
N LEU A 306 9.77 -16.94 -18.95
CA LEU A 306 9.23 -17.95 -19.86
C LEU A 306 9.80 -17.82 -21.28
N LEU A 307 9.90 -16.59 -21.77
CA LEU A 307 10.51 -16.32 -23.07
C LEU A 307 11.99 -16.65 -23.08
N ASP A 308 12.72 -16.28 -22.02
CA ASP A 308 14.13 -16.63 -21.88
C ASP A 308 14.34 -18.16 -21.95
N TYR A 309 13.53 -18.92 -21.22
CA TYR A 309 13.53 -20.36 -21.27
C TYR A 309 13.27 -20.90 -22.70
N ILE A 310 12.19 -20.44 -23.35
CA ILE A 310 11.81 -20.89 -24.70
C ILE A 310 12.94 -20.62 -25.69
N VAL A 311 13.48 -19.41 -25.64
CA VAL A 311 14.51 -18.95 -26.57
C VAL A 311 15.80 -19.77 -26.41
N LEU A 312 16.26 -19.93 -25.18
CA LEU A 312 17.48 -20.65 -24.90
C LEU A 312 17.30 -22.16 -25.16
N THR A 313 16.16 -22.73 -24.82
CA THR A 313 15.85 -24.13 -25.13
C THR A 313 15.83 -24.41 -26.63
N ILE A 314 15.22 -23.52 -27.43
CA ILE A 314 15.24 -23.65 -28.90
C ILE A 314 16.67 -23.50 -29.45
N ALA A 315 17.41 -22.50 -28.97
CA ALA A 315 18.78 -22.27 -29.40
C ALA A 315 19.65 -23.51 -29.10
N PHE A 316 19.62 -24.02 -27.89
CA PHE A 316 20.45 -25.18 -27.52
C PHE A 316 19.88 -26.54 -27.99
N SER A 317 18.63 -26.58 -28.47
CA SER A 317 18.04 -27.82 -29.04
C SER A 317 18.81 -28.37 -30.23
N ARG A 318 19.54 -27.53 -30.95
CA ARG A 318 20.40 -27.93 -32.08
C ARG A 318 21.45 -28.99 -31.68
N PHE A 319 22.01 -28.86 -30.47
CA PHE A 319 22.99 -29.84 -29.96
C PHE A 319 22.40 -31.21 -29.64
N ARG A 320 21.06 -31.28 -29.61
CA ARG A 320 20.27 -32.47 -29.29
C ARG A 320 19.53 -33.07 -30.49
N LEU A 321 19.54 -32.38 -31.63
CA LEU A 321 18.79 -32.81 -32.81
C LEU A 321 19.22 -34.20 -33.30
N LYS A 322 20.53 -34.52 -33.29
CA LYS A 322 21.01 -35.83 -33.69
C LYS A 322 20.42 -36.94 -32.79
N GLU A 323 20.37 -36.72 -31.45
CA GLU A 323 19.76 -37.65 -30.53
C GLU A 323 18.26 -37.86 -30.79
N ILE A 324 17.53 -36.74 -31.03
CA ILE A 324 16.08 -36.78 -31.30
C ILE A 324 15.80 -37.46 -32.64
N ALA A 325 16.58 -37.16 -33.69
CA ALA A 325 16.46 -37.80 -35.02
C ALA A 325 16.74 -39.32 -34.95
N THR A 326 17.76 -39.76 -34.21
CA THR A 326 18.03 -41.18 -34.03
C THR A 326 16.88 -41.90 -33.32
N ARG A 327 16.26 -41.26 -32.34
CA ARG A 327 15.06 -41.81 -31.65
C ARG A 327 13.83 -41.88 -32.55
N GLN A 328 13.62 -40.90 -33.42
CA GLN A 328 12.54 -40.92 -34.41
C GLN A 328 12.73 -42.07 -35.41
N LEU A 329 13.96 -42.30 -35.85
CA LEU A 329 14.25 -43.46 -36.71
C LEU A 329 14.06 -44.80 -36.04
N LEU A 330 14.23 -44.84 -34.71
CA LEU A 330 13.96 -46.05 -33.87
C LEU A 330 12.48 -46.14 -33.47
N GLY A 331 11.57 -45.35 -34.05
CA GLY A 331 10.13 -45.48 -33.90
C GLY A 331 9.48 -44.62 -32.82
N THR A 332 10.21 -43.62 -32.29
CA THR A 332 9.57 -42.73 -31.28
C THR A 332 8.60 -41.81 -32.01
N GLU A 333 7.33 -41.87 -31.63
CA GLU A 333 6.26 -40.99 -32.17
C GLU A 333 6.40 -39.54 -31.72
N ARG A 334 5.72 -38.60 -32.39
CA ARG A 334 5.69 -37.18 -32.02
C ARG A 334 5.22 -36.95 -30.59
N LYS A 335 4.22 -37.72 -30.12
CA LYS A 335 3.75 -37.65 -28.72
C LYS A 335 4.85 -37.93 -27.69
N GLY A 336 5.75 -38.91 -28.01
CA GLY A 336 6.87 -39.23 -27.16
C GLY A 336 7.93 -38.12 -27.07
N ILE A 337 8.12 -37.33 -28.16
CA ILE A 337 9.00 -36.16 -28.16
C ILE A 337 8.39 -35.01 -27.36
N ILE A 338 7.08 -34.76 -27.50
CA ILE A 338 6.36 -33.75 -26.74
C ILE A 338 6.41 -34.09 -25.24
N GLY A 339 6.06 -35.31 -24.85
CA GLY A 339 6.11 -35.76 -23.46
C GLY A 339 7.50 -35.59 -22.83
N ARG A 340 8.56 -35.79 -23.63
CA ARG A 340 9.92 -35.53 -23.18
C ARG A 340 10.22 -34.04 -22.98
N CYS A 341 9.85 -33.18 -23.92
CA CYS A 341 10.02 -31.73 -23.74
C CYS A 341 9.29 -31.21 -22.52
N VAL A 342 8.07 -31.69 -22.26
CA VAL A 342 7.30 -31.38 -21.06
C VAL A 342 8.04 -31.85 -19.82
N SER A 343 8.51 -33.11 -19.76
CA SER A 343 9.25 -33.63 -18.60
C SER A 343 10.57 -32.89 -18.33
N GLU A 344 11.23 -32.43 -19.38
CA GLU A 344 12.47 -31.64 -19.26
C GLU A 344 12.18 -30.22 -18.72
N ALA A 345 11.08 -29.60 -19.15
CA ALA A 345 10.62 -28.31 -18.61
C ALA A 345 10.27 -28.45 -17.10
N PHE A 346 9.55 -29.50 -16.73
CA PHE A 346 9.25 -29.75 -15.30
C PHE A 346 10.50 -29.96 -14.44
N ILE A 347 11.51 -30.67 -14.94
CA ILE A 347 12.78 -30.88 -14.21
C ILE A 347 13.48 -29.54 -13.96
N LEU A 348 13.62 -28.72 -15.00
CA LEU A 348 14.32 -27.45 -14.86
C LEU A 348 13.55 -26.46 -13.99
N LEU A 349 12.23 -26.35 -14.19
CA LEU A 349 11.36 -25.54 -13.34
C LEU A 349 11.35 -26.02 -11.90
N GLY A 350 11.38 -27.35 -11.67
CA GLY A 350 11.47 -27.92 -10.33
C GLY A 350 12.77 -27.54 -9.61
N ILE A 351 13.91 -27.64 -10.32
CA ILE A 351 15.21 -27.20 -9.79
C ILE A 351 15.17 -25.71 -9.50
N SER A 352 14.66 -24.91 -10.44
CA SER A 352 14.57 -23.44 -10.29
C SER A 352 13.62 -23.05 -9.16
N CYS A 353 12.51 -23.76 -8.98
CA CYS A 353 11.57 -23.55 -7.89
C CYS A 353 12.21 -23.80 -6.52
N MET A 354 13.01 -24.87 -6.40
CA MET A 354 13.73 -25.15 -5.15
C MET A 354 14.67 -23.99 -4.77
N PHE A 355 15.43 -23.45 -5.74
CA PHE A 355 16.27 -22.28 -5.50
C PHE A 355 15.43 -21.02 -5.25
N ALA A 356 14.30 -20.86 -5.94
CA ALA A 356 13.38 -19.74 -5.75
C ALA A 356 12.81 -19.71 -4.33
N ILE A 357 12.39 -20.86 -3.81
CA ILE A 357 11.90 -20.99 -2.42
C ILE A 357 13.01 -20.63 -1.42
N LEU A 358 14.23 -21.14 -1.64
CA LEU A 358 15.37 -20.81 -0.80
C LEU A 358 15.64 -19.29 -0.80
N MET A 359 15.60 -18.66 -1.97
CA MET A 359 15.75 -17.21 -2.10
C MET A 359 14.61 -16.46 -1.42
N ALA A 360 13.35 -16.88 -1.62
CA ALA A 360 12.19 -16.26 -1.00
C ALA A 360 12.27 -16.29 0.53
N ILE A 361 12.70 -17.41 1.11
CA ILE A 361 12.92 -17.54 2.57
C ILE A 361 14.08 -16.64 3.03
N THR A 362 15.18 -16.58 2.29
CA THR A 362 16.34 -15.76 2.64
C THR A 362 16.03 -14.27 2.59
N PHE A 363 15.27 -13.82 1.59
CA PHE A 363 14.91 -12.42 1.39
C PHE A 363 13.58 -12.02 2.07
N LYS A 364 12.95 -12.95 2.82
CA LYS A 364 11.70 -12.68 3.55
C LYS A 364 11.77 -11.40 4.38
N THR A 365 12.75 -11.31 5.28
CA THR A 365 12.84 -10.19 6.24
C THR A 365 13.04 -8.81 5.57
N PRO A 366 13.99 -8.63 4.63
CA PRO A 366 14.13 -7.34 3.97
C PRO A 366 12.89 -6.96 3.14
N VAL A 367 12.23 -7.93 2.50
CA VAL A 367 11.01 -7.65 1.72
C VAL A 367 9.81 -7.36 2.62
N SER A 368 9.65 -8.07 3.74
CA SER A 368 8.63 -7.77 4.76
C SER A 368 8.76 -6.34 5.29
N ARG A 369 9.99 -5.87 5.56
CA ARG A 369 10.22 -4.46 5.95
C ARG A 369 9.83 -3.46 4.88
N ILE A 370 10.08 -3.78 3.60
CA ILE A 370 9.71 -2.92 2.47
C ILE A 370 8.20 -2.90 2.28
N LEU A 371 7.51 -4.02 2.43
CA LEU A 371 6.06 -4.11 2.24
C LEU A 371 5.27 -3.67 3.48
N GLY A 372 5.93 -3.46 4.62
CA GLY A 372 5.26 -3.11 5.89
C GLY A 372 4.30 -4.21 6.38
N ALA A 373 4.59 -5.48 6.02
CA ALA A 373 3.75 -6.61 6.38
C ALA A 373 4.58 -7.85 6.69
N GLU A 374 4.15 -8.65 7.64
CA GLU A 374 4.76 -9.96 7.87
C GLU A 374 4.41 -10.92 6.75
N ILE A 375 5.36 -11.13 5.85
CA ILE A 375 5.21 -12.10 4.77
C ILE A 375 5.73 -13.44 5.26
N SER A 376 4.89 -14.44 5.22
CA SER A 376 5.30 -15.83 5.49
C SER A 376 5.07 -16.68 4.24
N PRO A 377 6.04 -16.70 3.29
CA PRO A 377 5.87 -17.41 2.04
C PRO A 377 5.59 -18.90 2.27
N LEU A 378 4.61 -19.42 1.53
CA LEU A 378 4.26 -20.84 1.52
C LEU A 378 3.82 -21.39 2.89
N THR A 379 2.98 -20.62 3.60
CA THR A 379 2.38 -21.09 4.86
C THR A 379 0.98 -21.67 4.66
N GLN A 380 0.27 -21.18 3.64
CA GLN A 380 -1.12 -21.58 3.36
C GLN A 380 -1.19 -22.58 2.20
N LEU A 381 -2.12 -23.53 2.28
CA LEU A 381 -2.35 -24.52 1.22
C LEU A 381 -2.66 -23.85 -0.14
N ASN A 382 -3.39 -22.74 -0.12
CA ASN A 382 -3.72 -21.98 -1.32
C ASN A 382 -2.49 -21.43 -2.05
N GLU A 383 -1.43 -21.05 -1.32
CA GLU A 383 -0.18 -20.57 -1.91
C GLU A 383 0.55 -21.71 -2.64
N TYR A 384 0.58 -22.93 -2.05
CA TYR A 384 1.14 -24.11 -2.70
C TYR A 384 0.37 -24.50 -3.95
N MET A 385 -0.98 -24.42 -3.91
CA MET A 385 -1.81 -24.70 -5.07
C MET A 385 -1.62 -23.67 -6.19
N LEU A 386 -1.53 -22.39 -5.84
CA LEU A 386 -1.24 -21.30 -6.79
C LEU A 386 0.13 -21.51 -7.44
N LEU A 387 1.16 -21.76 -6.64
CA LEU A 387 2.52 -22.01 -7.12
C LEU A 387 2.57 -23.24 -8.04
N ALA A 388 1.94 -24.35 -7.66
CA ALA A 388 1.83 -25.54 -8.50
C ALA A 388 1.10 -25.25 -9.82
N GLY A 389 0.03 -24.46 -9.79
CA GLY A 389 -0.69 -24.00 -10.97
C GLY A 389 0.18 -23.16 -11.90
N VAL A 390 0.89 -22.18 -11.36
CA VAL A 390 1.83 -21.33 -12.10
C VAL A 390 2.94 -22.18 -12.74
N ILE A 391 3.58 -23.07 -11.99
CA ILE A 391 4.64 -23.96 -12.50
C ILE A 391 4.10 -24.85 -13.61
N THR A 392 2.90 -25.42 -13.44
CA THR A 392 2.28 -26.27 -14.46
C THR A 392 1.97 -25.51 -15.73
N LEU A 393 1.41 -24.31 -15.61
CA LEU A 393 1.13 -23.41 -16.73
C LEU A 393 2.43 -23.00 -17.44
N MET A 394 3.44 -22.60 -16.67
CA MET A 394 4.76 -22.27 -17.22
C MET A 394 5.38 -23.47 -17.95
N ALA A 395 5.33 -24.68 -17.39
CA ALA A 395 5.84 -25.88 -18.05
C ALA A 395 5.11 -26.20 -19.34
N ALA A 396 3.79 -26.06 -19.35
CA ALA A 396 2.97 -26.27 -20.55
C ALA A 396 3.35 -25.29 -21.67
N ILE A 397 3.38 -23.99 -21.38
CA ILE A 397 3.73 -22.94 -22.37
C ILE A 397 5.21 -23.06 -22.78
N ALA A 398 6.11 -23.25 -21.83
CA ALA A 398 7.55 -23.36 -22.07
C ALA A 398 7.90 -24.56 -22.97
N SER A 399 7.20 -25.67 -22.79
CA SER A 399 7.42 -26.88 -23.59
C SER A 399 6.72 -26.86 -24.96
N ALA A 400 5.66 -26.07 -25.13
CA ALA A 400 4.85 -26.06 -26.35
C ALA A 400 5.69 -25.69 -27.60
N VAL A 401 6.37 -24.54 -27.56
CA VAL A 401 7.14 -24.03 -28.71
C VAL A 401 8.35 -24.93 -29.05
N PRO A 402 9.19 -25.36 -28.09
CA PRO A 402 10.25 -26.33 -28.37
C PRO A 402 9.72 -27.66 -28.89
N SER A 403 8.62 -28.18 -28.35
CA SER A 403 7.99 -29.43 -28.80
C SER A 403 7.57 -29.38 -30.25
N ILE A 404 6.85 -28.32 -30.65
CA ILE A 404 6.42 -28.12 -32.05
C ILE A 404 7.63 -28.02 -32.98
N THR A 405 8.63 -27.25 -32.56
CA THR A 405 9.84 -27.02 -33.34
C THR A 405 10.65 -28.30 -33.52
N LEU A 406 10.87 -29.05 -32.47
CA LEU A 406 11.67 -30.29 -32.50
C LEU A 406 10.94 -31.45 -33.17
N SER A 407 9.63 -31.56 -33.04
CA SER A 407 8.83 -32.61 -33.67
C SER A 407 8.64 -32.42 -35.18
N SER A 408 8.85 -31.20 -35.71
CA SER A 408 8.67 -30.87 -37.12
C SER A 408 9.88 -31.23 -38.00
N TYR A 409 11.02 -31.61 -37.40
CA TYR A 409 12.22 -31.95 -38.19
C TYR A 409 12.11 -33.32 -38.86
N ASN A 410 12.58 -33.41 -40.13
CA ASN A 410 12.76 -34.68 -40.78
C ASN A 410 14.05 -35.35 -40.32
N ALA A 411 13.92 -36.46 -39.59
CA ALA A 411 15.04 -37.22 -39.01
C ALA A 411 16.12 -37.59 -40.05
N ILE A 412 15.73 -37.99 -41.27
CA ILE A 412 16.64 -38.40 -42.32
C ILE A 412 17.52 -37.23 -42.76
N LYS A 413 16.91 -36.02 -42.96
CA LYS A 413 17.67 -34.83 -43.35
C LYS A 413 18.65 -34.38 -42.27
N VAL A 414 18.27 -34.54 -41.02
CA VAL A 414 19.13 -34.21 -39.84
C VAL A 414 20.38 -35.13 -39.78
N ILE A 415 20.22 -36.45 -40.02
CA ILE A 415 21.31 -37.41 -39.97
C ILE A 415 22.24 -37.28 -41.18
N LYS A 416 21.67 -37.01 -42.38
CA LYS A 416 22.46 -36.74 -43.60
C LYS A 416 23.20 -35.40 -43.59
N GLY A 417 22.99 -34.55 -42.55
CA GLY A 417 23.63 -33.24 -42.51
C GLY A 417 23.02 -32.20 -43.46
N GLU A 418 21.93 -32.57 -44.14
CA GLU A 418 21.24 -31.70 -45.16
C GLU A 418 20.26 -30.71 -44.54
N ALA A 419 20.01 -30.74 -43.25
CA ALA A 419 19.10 -29.81 -42.55
C ALA A 419 19.69 -28.39 -42.55
N ARG A 420 19.29 -27.59 -43.54
CA ARG A 420 19.66 -26.16 -43.62
C ARG A 420 18.96 -25.37 -42.54
N PHE A 421 19.72 -24.81 -41.61
CA PHE A 421 19.24 -23.97 -40.49
C PHE A 421 19.16 -22.48 -40.84
N ARG A 422 19.16 -22.15 -42.16
CA ARG A 422 19.26 -20.78 -42.68
C ARG A 422 18.10 -19.87 -42.22
N ASP A 423 16.91 -20.44 -42.03
CA ASP A 423 15.72 -19.66 -41.71
C ASP A 423 15.60 -19.36 -40.19
N LYS A 424 16.43 -19.97 -39.36
CA LYS A 424 16.33 -19.84 -37.90
C LYS A 424 17.12 -18.69 -37.28
N ALA A 425 18.02 -18.05 -38.01
CA ALA A 425 18.62 -16.78 -37.59
C ALA A 425 17.56 -15.68 -37.43
N ILE A 426 16.48 -15.77 -38.19
CA ILE A 426 15.34 -14.84 -38.12
C ILE A 426 14.58 -15.03 -36.79
N PHE A 427 14.31 -16.26 -36.36
CA PHE A 427 13.63 -16.52 -35.09
C PHE A 427 14.41 -15.96 -33.92
N GLY A 428 15.73 -16.17 -33.87
CA GLY A 428 16.55 -15.61 -32.78
C GLY A 428 16.53 -14.07 -32.76
N LYS A 429 16.53 -13.42 -33.91
CA LYS A 429 16.42 -11.96 -34.02
C LYS A 429 15.06 -11.46 -33.57
N ILE A 430 13.96 -12.16 -33.90
CA ILE A 430 12.62 -11.85 -33.45
C ILE A 430 12.55 -11.95 -31.91
N PHE A 431 13.11 -13.01 -31.34
CA PHE A 431 13.10 -13.21 -29.88
C PHE A 431 13.93 -12.15 -29.15
N ILE A 432 15.09 -11.78 -29.68
CA ILE A 432 15.90 -10.67 -29.11
C ILE A 432 15.11 -9.37 -29.15
N GLY A 433 14.43 -9.10 -30.28
CA GLY A 433 13.56 -7.95 -30.41
C GLY A 433 12.43 -7.98 -29.39
N PHE A 434 11.79 -9.13 -29.20
CA PHE A 434 10.68 -9.26 -28.24
C PHE A 434 11.15 -9.14 -26.79
N ALA A 435 12.27 -9.76 -26.43
CA ALA A 435 12.89 -9.58 -25.11
C ALA A 435 13.29 -8.12 -24.87
N GLY A 436 13.87 -7.46 -25.89
CA GLY A 436 14.16 -6.03 -25.85
C GLY A 436 12.90 -5.17 -25.67
N PHE A 437 11.83 -5.50 -26.39
CA PHE A 437 10.53 -4.83 -26.26
C PHE A 437 10.00 -4.90 -24.83
N LEU A 438 9.93 -6.09 -24.26
CA LEU A 438 9.45 -6.27 -22.88
C LEU A 438 10.33 -5.53 -21.85
N SER A 439 11.64 -5.65 -22.00
CA SER A 439 12.59 -5.00 -21.10
C SER A 439 12.50 -3.47 -21.15
N ILE A 440 12.44 -2.90 -22.37
CA ILE A 440 12.29 -1.43 -22.53
C ILE A 440 10.96 -0.97 -21.98
N THR A 441 9.87 -1.69 -22.25
CA THR A 441 8.53 -1.35 -21.73
C THR A 441 8.50 -1.41 -20.21
N ALA A 442 8.97 -2.51 -19.62
CA ALA A 442 8.99 -2.68 -18.16
C ALA A 442 9.81 -1.60 -17.45
N LEU A 443 11.04 -1.35 -17.93
CA LEU A 443 11.91 -0.31 -17.35
C LEU A 443 11.31 1.09 -17.52
N SER A 444 10.70 1.38 -18.67
CA SER A 444 10.04 2.67 -18.90
C SER A 444 8.90 2.89 -17.92
N ILE A 445 8.04 1.89 -17.71
CA ILE A 445 6.94 1.95 -16.73
C ILE A 445 7.48 2.17 -15.32
N CYS A 446 8.49 1.40 -14.91
CA CYS A 446 9.10 1.56 -13.58
C CYS A 446 9.70 2.94 -13.37
N PHE A 447 10.40 3.46 -14.36
CA PHE A 447 10.99 4.80 -14.27
C PHE A 447 9.93 5.90 -14.26
N GLY A 448 8.83 5.72 -15.03
CA GLY A 448 7.70 6.63 -15.04
C GLY A 448 7.01 6.70 -13.67
N ILE A 449 6.67 5.55 -13.11
CA ILE A 449 6.05 5.47 -11.78
C ILE A 449 7.00 6.02 -10.71
N THR A 450 8.27 5.61 -10.71
CA THR A 450 9.27 6.10 -9.75
C THR A 450 9.43 7.62 -9.82
N ARG A 451 9.40 8.20 -11.02
CA ARG A 451 9.52 9.64 -11.23
C ARG A 451 8.29 10.37 -10.67
N GLN A 452 7.08 9.92 -10.97
CA GLN A 452 5.85 10.52 -10.44
C GLN A 452 5.84 10.45 -8.92
N THR A 453 6.15 9.30 -8.35
CA THR A 453 6.18 9.14 -6.89
C THR A 453 7.23 10.05 -6.23
N ARG A 454 8.44 10.13 -6.81
CA ARG A 454 9.46 11.09 -6.33
C ARG A 454 9.03 12.54 -6.51
N TYR A 455 8.33 12.85 -7.59
CA TYR A 455 7.80 14.18 -7.80
C TYR A 455 6.80 14.58 -6.73
N LEU A 456 5.91 13.67 -6.33
CA LEU A 456 4.95 13.91 -5.25
C LEU A 456 5.64 14.09 -3.89
N ILE A 457 6.57 13.19 -3.55
CA ILE A 457 7.31 13.23 -2.28
C ILE A 457 8.17 14.49 -2.14
N ASN A 458 8.77 14.95 -3.24
CA ASN A 458 9.68 16.11 -3.23
C ASN A 458 8.97 17.44 -3.50
N GLN A 459 7.64 17.50 -3.46
CA GLN A 459 6.93 18.78 -3.53
C GLN A 459 7.27 19.64 -2.30
N PRO A 460 7.50 20.96 -2.47
CA PRO A 460 7.71 21.83 -1.32
C PRO A 460 6.46 21.79 -0.43
N LEU A 461 6.67 21.52 0.84
CA LEU A 461 5.59 21.49 1.84
C LEU A 461 5.05 22.90 2.13
N GLY A 462 5.89 23.93 1.98
CA GLY A 462 5.54 25.30 2.33
C GLY A 462 5.61 25.58 3.85
N TYR A 463 6.09 24.58 4.63
CA TYR A 463 6.33 24.68 6.06
C TYR A 463 7.57 23.91 6.49
N GLU A 464 8.13 24.27 7.65
CA GLU A 464 9.29 23.62 8.25
C GLU A 464 8.87 22.36 9.02
N ILE A 465 9.71 21.32 8.98
CA ILE A 465 9.48 20.04 9.68
C ILE A 465 10.66 19.66 10.58
N ASP A 466 11.78 20.39 10.48
CA ASP A 466 13.01 20.06 11.19
C ASP A 466 12.99 20.66 12.59
N ASP A 467 13.59 19.94 13.53
CA ASP A 467 13.71 20.33 14.93
C ASP A 467 12.38 20.62 15.64
N ILE A 468 11.31 19.96 15.19
CA ILE A 468 9.98 20.05 15.76
C ILE A 468 9.58 18.69 16.34
N VAL A 469 9.17 18.72 17.62
CA VAL A 469 8.68 17.55 18.35
C VAL A 469 7.22 17.77 18.73
N CYS A 470 6.37 16.80 18.37
CA CYS A 470 4.93 16.77 18.66
C CYS A 470 4.68 15.86 19.85
N ILE A 471 3.84 16.29 20.75
CA ILE A 471 3.46 15.53 21.95
C ILE A 471 1.94 15.37 21.92
N GLU A 472 1.44 14.22 21.45
CA GLU A 472 0.02 13.89 21.63
C GLU A 472 -0.17 13.51 23.10
N TYR A 473 -0.95 14.29 23.82
CA TYR A 473 -1.20 14.11 25.26
C TYR A 473 -2.67 13.88 25.52
N GLY A 474 -3.00 12.74 26.12
CA GLY A 474 -4.36 12.34 26.49
C GLY A 474 -4.71 12.53 27.97
N GLY A 475 -3.92 13.30 28.72
CA GLY A 475 -4.15 13.49 30.15
C GLY A 475 -4.94 14.76 30.49
N GLU A 476 -5.31 14.89 31.79
CA GLU A 476 -6.21 15.93 32.29
C GLU A 476 -5.62 17.34 32.29
N ASP A 477 -4.29 17.46 32.44
CA ASP A 477 -3.68 18.77 32.69
C ASP A 477 -2.57 19.10 31.68
N VAL A 478 -3.00 19.48 30.50
CA VAL A 478 -2.10 19.97 29.44
C VAL A 478 -1.26 21.16 29.92
N GLN A 479 -1.80 21.98 30.84
CA GLN A 479 -1.11 23.14 31.39
C GLN A 479 0.17 22.74 32.16
N VAL A 480 0.12 21.62 32.90
CA VAL A 480 1.31 21.11 33.63
C VAL A 480 2.37 20.69 32.62
N VAL A 481 1.99 19.91 31.59
CA VAL A 481 2.91 19.49 30.53
C VAL A 481 3.51 20.70 29.81
N TYR A 482 2.67 21.65 29.43
CA TYR A 482 3.09 22.89 28.76
C TYR A 482 4.11 23.69 29.59
N ASN A 483 3.84 23.88 30.90
CA ASN A 483 4.72 24.62 31.79
C ASN A 483 6.08 23.92 32.01
N GLU A 484 6.07 22.57 32.10
CA GLU A 484 7.29 21.79 32.22
C GLU A 484 8.15 21.88 30.96
N LEU A 485 7.51 21.87 29.77
CA LEU A 485 8.22 22.01 28.50
C LEU A 485 8.88 23.37 28.34
N ILE A 486 8.18 24.46 28.67
CA ILE A 486 8.74 25.82 28.63
C ILE A 486 9.98 25.97 29.52
N SER A 487 10.04 25.25 30.62
CA SER A 487 11.15 25.32 31.57
C SER A 487 12.46 24.71 31.07
N GLN A 488 12.42 23.98 29.93
CA GLN A 488 13.58 23.25 29.43
C GLN A 488 14.49 24.14 28.56
N SER A 489 15.78 24.14 28.85
CA SER A 489 16.76 24.97 28.13
C SER A 489 17.02 24.55 26.67
N TYR A 490 16.63 23.35 26.29
CA TYR A 490 16.76 22.82 24.93
C TYR A 490 15.54 23.07 24.06
N ILE A 491 14.50 23.70 24.60
CA ILE A 491 13.28 24.10 23.89
C ILE A 491 13.32 25.59 23.61
N ASP A 492 13.26 25.97 22.35
CA ASP A 492 13.27 27.37 21.91
C ASP A 492 11.87 27.97 21.87
N MET A 493 10.87 27.17 21.52
CA MET A 493 9.48 27.62 21.39
C MET A 493 8.53 26.48 21.74
N THR A 494 7.44 26.81 22.43
CA THR A 494 6.37 25.86 22.77
C THR A 494 5.04 26.44 22.32
N GLY A 495 4.22 25.63 21.68
CA GLY A 495 2.87 25.96 21.25
C GLY A 495 1.90 24.81 21.51
N LEU A 496 0.62 25.05 21.24
CA LEU A 496 -0.43 24.06 21.27
C LEU A 496 -1.13 23.97 19.92
N TYR A 497 -1.50 22.76 19.52
CA TYR A 497 -2.21 22.52 18.27
C TYR A 497 -3.36 21.52 18.45
N PHE A 498 -4.37 21.61 17.57
CA PHE A 498 -5.35 20.55 17.34
C PHE A 498 -5.12 19.84 16.03
N SER A 499 -4.59 20.54 15.02
CA SER A 499 -4.31 19.98 13.73
C SER A 499 -3.09 20.63 13.10
N LEU A 500 -2.17 19.81 12.62
CA LEU A 500 -1.01 20.17 11.82
C LEU A 500 -1.31 20.03 10.32
N PRO A 501 -0.44 20.51 9.41
CA PRO A 501 -0.68 20.42 7.97
C PRO A 501 -0.92 19.00 7.44
N ASN A 502 -0.32 17.99 8.04
CA ASN A 502 -0.54 16.57 7.73
C ASN A 502 -1.79 15.97 8.40
N GLY A 503 -2.48 16.74 9.23
CA GLY A 503 -3.68 16.33 9.96
C GLY A 503 -4.98 16.61 9.21
N TRP A 504 -6.09 16.30 9.89
CA TRP A 504 -7.45 16.32 9.35
C TRP A 504 -8.35 17.29 10.11
N SER A 505 -8.11 18.59 9.99
CA SER A 505 -9.10 19.53 10.47
C SER A 505 -9.82 20.14 9.26
N ARG A 506 -11.15 20.20 9.36
CA ARG A 506 -12.01 20.79 8.33
C ARG A 506 -12.97 21.78 8.98
N THR A 507 -13.23 22.84 8.28
CA THR A 507 -14.35 23.74 8.57
C THR A 507 -15.24 23.81 7.34
N SER A 508 -16.52 24.03 7.52
CA SER A 508 -17.47 24.10 6.41
C SER A 508 -17.79 25.56 6.10
N LEU A 509 -17.70 25.94 4.84
CA LEU A 509 -18.06 27.26 4.33
C LEU A 509 -19.20 27.14 3.33
N LYS A 510 -20.09 28.13 3.34
CA LYS A 510 -21.25 28.20 2.44
C LYS A 510 -20.95 29.10 1.23
N ASN A 511 -21.07 28.55 0.03
CA ASN A 511 -20.84 29.30 -1.21
C ASN A 511 -22.04 30.18 -1.61
N ASP A 512 -21.88 30.98 -2.66
CA ASP A 512 -22.94 31.86 -3.19
C ASP A 512 -24.21 31.14 -3.64
N ALA A 513 -24.07 29.86 -4.04
CA ALA A 513 -25.20 29.01 -4.41
C ALA A 513 -25.94 28.41 -3.18
N GLY A 514 -25.48 28.73 -1.98
CA GLY A 514 -26.06 28.21 -0.73
C GLY A 514 -25.63 26.79 -0.37
N LYS A 515 -24.66 26.20 -1.10
CA LYS A 515 -24.11 24.89 -0.85
C LYS A 515 -22.95 24.99 0.14
N TRP A 516 -22.85 24.02 1.04
CA TRP A 516 -21.73 23.87 1.97
C TRP A 516 -20.61 23.04 1.35
N ASP A 517 -19.40 23.56 1.45
CA ASP A 517 -18.18 22.88 1.03
C ASP A 517 -17.20 22.81 2.20
N ASP A 518 -16.56 21.64 2.37
CA ASP A 518 -15.54 21.45 3.41
C ASP A 518 -14.22 22.02 2.95
N VAL A 519 -13.61 22.82 3.82
CA VAL A 519 -12.30 23.41 3.61
C VAL A 519 -11.33 22.94 4.68
N HIS A 520 -10.07 22.79 4.31
CA HIS A 520 -9.04 22.28 5.24
C HIS A 520 -8.46 23.42 6.07
N CYS A 521 -8.16 23.13 7.34
CA CYS A 521 -7.50 24.08 8.22
C CYS A 521 -6.44 23.42 9.10
N ILE A 522 -5.41 24.17 9.43
CA ILE A 522 -4.52 23.92 10.56
C ILE A 522 -5.00 24.78 11.74
N ASN A 523 -4.97 24.21 12.92
CA ASN A 523 -5.45 24.86 14.13
C ASN A 523 -4.37 24.84 15.21
N GLY A 524 -3.97 26.01 15.68
CA GLY A 524 -2.95 26.08 16.72
C GLY A 524 -2.75 27.49 17.24
N THR A 525 -1.87 27.63 18.24
CA THR A 525 -1.43 28.94 18.71
C THR A 525 -0.54 29.63 17.68
N LYS A 526 -0.28 30.91 17.87
CA LYS A 526 0.61 31.66 16.97
C LYS A 526 2.02 31.05 16.88
N GLU A 527 2.50 30.55 18.01
CA GLU A 527 3.82 29.91 18.10
C GLU A 527 3.93 28.71 17.14
N VAL A 528 2.83 27.94 16.95
CA VAL A 528 2.77 26.83 15.99
C VAL A 528 2.98 27.31 14.57
N ILE A 529 2.29 28.38 14.18
CA ILE A 529 2.40 28.98 12.84
C ILE A 529 3.83 29.49 12.61
N ASP A 530 4.40 30.13 13.63
CA ASP A 530 5.77 30.66 13.59
C ASP A 530 6.82 29.51 13.53
N MET A 531 6.66 28.41 14.31
CA MET A 531 7.50 27.21 14.25
C MET A 531 7.49 26.55 12.88
N LEU A 532 6.31 26.47 12.25
CA LEU A 532 6.13 25.92 10.92
C LEU A 532 6.68 26.86 9.82
N GLY A 533 7.16 28.04 10.16
CA GLY A 533 7.69 29.03 9.19
C GLY A 533 6.62 29.58 8.25
N ILE A 534 5.34 29.42 8.57
CA ILE A 534 4.24 29.97 7.79
C ILE A 534 4.13 31.47 8.05
N LYS A 535 4.34 32.28 7.01
CA LYS A 535 4.40 33.72 7.14
C LYS A 535 3.03 34.35 6.93
N ILE A 536 2.63 35.24 7.84
CA ILE A 536 1.49 36.12 7.63
C ILE A 536 1.94 37.19 6.61
N ILE A 537 1.35 37.20 5.42
CA ILE A 537 1.65 38.10 4.31
C ILE A 537 0.87 39.40 4.49
N GLU A 538 -0.42 39.30 4.81
CA GLU A 538 -1.29 40.42 5.07
C GLU A 538 -2.07 40.17 6.36
N ASP A 539 -2.13 41.17 7.22
CA ASP A 539 -2.94 41.17 8.45
C ASP A 539 -3.87 42.40 8.44
N TYR A 540 -5.16 42.19 8.37
CA TYR A 540 -6.16 43.24 8.26
C TYR A 540 -6.42 43.97 9.59
N LYS A 541 -5.83 43.50 10.70
CA LYS A 541 -5.93 44.12 12.04
C LYS A 541 -7.35 44.41 12.49
N ILE A 542 -8.27 43.48 12.20
CA ILE A 542 -9.68 43.57 12.57
C ILE A 542 -9.78 43.45 14.08
N ALA A 543 -10.46 44.42 14.73
CA ALA A 543 -10.83 44.28 16.12
C ALA A 543 -12.07 43.36 16.18
N TYR A 544 -11.89 42.17 16.72
CA TYR A 544 -12.94 41.16 16.89
C TYR A 544 -12.90 40.70 18.35
N GLU A 545 -14.04 40.76 19.03
CA GLU A 545 -14.11 40.48 20.46
C GLU A 545 -14.33 38.99 20.77
N ASP A 546 -14.81 38.22 19.82
CA ASP A 546 -15.07 36.77 20.00
C ASP A 546 -13.83 35.94 19.61
N LEU A 547 -12.98 35.72 20.60
CA LEU A 547 -11.70 35.02 20.45
C LEU A 547 -11.85 33.50 20.44
N GLU A 548 -13.02 32.96 20.82
CA GLU A 548 -13.25 31.50 20.82
C GLU A 548 -13.23 30.91 19.42
N GLU A 549 -13.61 31.68 18.38
CA GLU A 549 -13.61 31.23 16.97
C GLU A 549 -12.23 31.17 16.34
N GLY A 550 -11.19 31.71 16.96
CA GLY A 550 -9.84 31.82 16.40
C GLY A 550 -9.76 32.76 15.18
N LYS A 551 -8.59 33.30 14.95
CA LYS A 551 -8.29 34.18 13.82
C LYS A 551 -8.03 33.37 12.56
N LYS A 552 -8.91 33.50 11.53
CA LYS A 552 -8.84 32.73 10.29
C LYS A 552 -8.03 33.47 9.23
N TYR A 553 -6.93 32.86 8.76
CA TYR A 553 -6.06 33.35 7.69
C TYR A 553 -6.12 32.37 6.53
N VAL A 554 -6.32 32.87 5.30
CA VAL A 554 -6.40 32.04 4.10
C VAL A 554 -5.03 31.94 3.42
N CYS A 555 -4.69 30.82 2.81
CA CYS A 555 -3.53 30.68 1.94
C CYS A 555 -3.63 31.63 0.75
N GLN A 556 -2.50 32.19 0.32
CA GLN A 556 -2.42 33.17 -0.78
C GLN A 556 -3.03 32.61 -2.07
N SER A 557 -2.74 31.36 -2.43
CA SER A 557 -3.27 30.69 -3.61
C SER A 557 -4.79 30.44 -3.54
N SER A 558 -5.35 30.36 -2.33
CA SER A 558 -6.77 30.12 -2.08
C SER A 558 -7.61 31.40 -1.97
N TYR A 559 -6.98 32.56 -1.89
CA TYR A 559 -7.68 33.83 -1.60
C TYR A 559 -8.76 34.19 -2.63
N GLU A 560 -8.49 34.01 -3.92
CA GLU A 560 -9.47 34.30 -4.96
C GLU A 560 -10.68 33.36 -4.90
N HIS A 561 -10.44 32.07 -4.52
CA HIS A 561 -11.50 31.08 -4.41
C HIS A 561 -12.37 31.30 -3.15
N VAL A 562 -11.79 31.81 -2.06
CA VAL A 562 -12.54 32.03 -0.82
C VAL A 562 -13.56 33.18 -0.94
N LYS A 563 -13.40 34.06 -1.92
CA LYS A 563 -14.30 35.20 -2.12
C LYS A 563 -15.76 34.78 -2.37
N GLU A 564 -15.98 33.61 -3.00
CA GLU A 564 -17.33 33.09 -3.21
C GLU A 564 -17.99 32.54 -1.93
N TYR A 565 -17.27 32.51 -0.82
CA TYR A 565 -17.70 32.06 0.50
C TYR A 565 -17.78 33.21 1.51
N MET A 566 -17.72 34.46 1.05
CA MET A 566 -17.67 35.65 1.91
C MET A 566 -18.71 36.68 1.51
N ASP A 567 -19.24 37.38 2.53
CA ASP A 567 -20.03 38.61 2.38
C ASP A 567 -19.31 39.72 3.13
N ASP A 568 -18.96 40.80 2.43
CA ASP A 568 -18.26 41.95 3.00
C ASP A 568 -17.09 41.64 3.94
N GLY A 569 -16.27 40.63 3.57
CA GLY A 569 -15.11 40.18 4.35
C GLY A 569 -15.45 39.20 5.48
N ILE A 570 -16.70 38.78 5.65
CA ILE A 570 -17.15 37.81 6.64
C ILE A 570 -17.32 36.44 5.97
N LEU A 571 -16.66 35.43 6.48
CA LEU A 571 -16.79 34.04 6.02
C LEU A 571 -18.16 33.48 6.41
N ARG A 572 -18.88 32.93 5.44
CA ARG A 572 -20.14 32.23 5.65
C ARG A 572 -19.86 30.81 6.20
N SER A 573 -19.45 30.73 7.46
CA SER A 573 -19.28 29.52 8.23
C SER A 573 -20.47 29.30 9.17
N TYR A 574 -20.47 28.21 9.97
CA TYR A 574 -21.46 27.98 11.02
C TYR A 574 -21.54 29.17 11.96
N ASN A 575 -20.38 29.64 12.40
CA ASN A 575 -20.22 30.86 13.15
C ASN A 575 -19.53 31.87 12.23
N PRO A 576 -20.28 32.82 11.62
CA PRO A 576 -19.72 33.80 10.70
C PRO A 576 -18.60 34.59 11.39
N ALA A 577 -17.43 34.61 10.82
CA ALA A 577 -16.27 35.30 11.36
C ALA A 577 -15.52 36.05 10.24
N PRO A 578 -14.92 37.21 10.51
CA PRO A 578 -14.18 37.96 9.51
C PRO A 578 -12.93 37.17 9.08
N LEU A 579 -12.48 37.34 7.83
CA LEU A 579 -11.17 36.90 7.39
C LEU A 579 -10.11 37.87 7.91
N PHE A 580 -9.18 37.38 8.72
CA PHE A 580 -8.15 38.22 9.37
C PHE A 580 -6.97 38.56 8.47
N GLY A 581 -6.75 37.80 7.40
CA GLY A 581 -5.64 38.08 6.49
C GLY A 581 -5.25 36.90 5.61
N ILE A 582 -4.03 37.04 5.09
CA ILE A 582 -3.45 36.07 4.13
C ILE A 582 -2.14 35.53 4.69
N VAL A 583 -1.94 34.21 4.59
CA VAL A 583 -0.69 33.52 4.92
C VAL A 583 -0.01 32.98 3.66
N SER A 584 1.29 32.67 3.78
CA SER A 584 2.04 31.98 2.73
C SER A 584 1.43 30.62 2.45
N ASP A 585 1.55 30.18 1.21
CA ASP A 585 1.03 28.86 0.83
C ASP A 585 1.74 27.73 1.56
N PHE A 586 0.96 26.82 2.06
CA PHE A 586 1.43 25.56 2.63
C PHE A 586 0.55 24.42 2.15
N LYS A 587 1.14 23.23 2.08
CA LYS A 587 0.44 22.03 1.70
C LYS A 587 -0.32 21.48 2.90
N ILE A 588 -1.60 21.23 2.73
CA ILE A 588 -2.46 20.64 3.75
C ILE A 588 -3.00 19.28 3.29
N GLY A 589 -3.16 18.37 4.23
CA GLY A 589 -3.55 16.99 3.93
C GLY A 589 -2.39 16.14 3.42
N LYS A 590 -2.66 14.89 3.10
CA LYS A 590 -1.61 13.95 2.68
C LYS A 590 -0.95 14.40 1.39
N ILE A 591 0.36 14.16 1.32
CA ILE A 591 1.21 14.48 0.16
C ILE A 591 0.69 13.89 -1.15
N LYS A 592 -0.06 12.78 -1.07
CA LYS A 592 -0.69 12.09 -2.21
C LYS A 592 -1.90 12.80 -2.79
N ASP A 593 -2.68 13.46 -1.94
CA ASP A 593 -4.04 13.83 -2.30
C ASP A 593 -4.11 14.99 -3.27
N GLY A 594 -2.97 15.57 -3.62
CA GLY A 594 -2.83 16.46 -4.75
C GLY A 594 -3.99 17.43 -4.95
N GLU A 595 -4.61 17.91 -3.88
CA GLU A 595 -5.72 18.80 -3.94
C GLU A 595 -5.25 20.22 -4.28
N SER A 596 -4.82 20.35 -5.52
CA SER A 596 -4.63 21.64 -6.15
C SER A 596 -6.00 22.30 -6.31
N GLY A 597 -6.28 23.32 -5.51
CA GLY A 597 -7.52 24.09 -5.57
C GLY A 597 -8.43 23.98 -4.35
N LYS A 598 -8.09 23.23 -3.32
CA LYS A 598 -8.80 23.27 -2.04
C LYS A 598 -8.40 24.52 -1.27
N ILE A 599 -9.40 25.17 -0.70
CA ILE A 599 -9.22 26.33 0.17
C ILE A 599 -8.57 25.84 1.45
N ALA A 600 -7.41 26.41 1.79
CA ALA A 600 -6.67 26.09 3.00
C ALA A 600 -6.60 27.32 3.92
N PHE A 601 -6.82 27.08 5.21
CA PHE A 601 -6.76 28.08 6.26
C PHE A 601 -5.75 27.74 7.34
N ALA A 602 -5.16 28.77 7.93
CA ALA A 602 -4.54 28.71 9.24
C ALA A 602 -5.48 29.41 10.24
N VAL A 603 -5.86 28.71 11.29
CA VAL A 603 -6.70 29.24 12.36
C VAL A 603 -5.86 29.38 13.61
N ILE A 604 -5.69 30.63 14.05
CA ILE A 604 -4.85 30.97 15.20
C ILE A 604 -5.73 31.23 16.41
N TYR A 605 -5.55 30.42 17.44
CA TYR A 605 -6.24 30.56 18.71
C TYR A 605 -5.33 31.20 19.78
N GLU A 606 -5.95 31.77 20.80
CA GLU A 606 -5.21 32.20 22.00
C GLU A 606 -4.73 30.99 22.81
N LEU A 607 -3.58 31.14 23.46
CA LEU A 607 -3.00 30.06 24.27
C LEU A 607 -3.96 29.59 25.36
N GLN A 608 -4.67 30.51 26.03
CA GLN A 608 -5.63 30.18 27.08
C GLN A 608 -6.74 29.28 26.53
N THR A 609 -7.33 29.61 25.38
CA THR A 609 -8.36 28.81 24.73
C THR A 609 -7.84 27.42 24.38
N MET A 610 -6.62 27.33 23.86
CA MET A 610 -6.04 26.05 23.48
C MET A 610 -5.69 25.16 24.69
N LEU A 611 -5.26 25.74 25.80
CA LEU A 611 -5.08 25.03 27.07
C LEU A 611 -6.42 24.52 27.60
N GLU A 612 -7.42 25.35 27.53
CA GLU A 612 -8.77 25.05 27.95
C GLU A 612 -9.39 23.90 27.15
N TRP A 613 -9.19 23.87 25.86
CA TRP A 613 -9.75 22.84 24.98
C TRP A 613 -8.90 21.57 24.88
N GLY A 614 -7.77 21.49 25.62
CA GLY A 614 -6.90 20.30 25.62
C GLY A 614 -6.06 20.17 24.34
N GLY A 615 -5.53 21.28 23.83
CA GLY A 615 -4.63 21.26 22.67
C GLY A 615 -3.34 20.48 22.96
N SER A 616 -2.85 19.74 21.98
CA SER A 616 -1.61 18.96 22.10
C SER A 616 -0.37 19.85 22.05
N PRO A 617 0.62 19.66 22.96
CA PRO A 617 1.85 20.43 22.93
C PRO A 617 2.72 20.11 21.71
N ILE A 618 3.38 21.13 21.20
CA ILE A 618 4.40 21.04 20.15
C ILE A 618 5.56 21.97 20.48
N VAL A 619 6.77 21.53 20.25
CA VAL A 619 7.97 22.30 20.61
C VAL A 619 8.96 22.36 19.46
N LYS A 620 9.61 23.53 19.32
CA LYS A 620 10.83 23.69 18.51
C LYS A 620 12.04 23.57 19.41
N VAL A 621 12.99 22.74 19.03
CA VAL A 621 14.16 22.42 19.86
C VAL A 621 15.45 22.89 19.21
N ASN A 622 16.47 23.23 20.02
CA ASN A 622 17.80 23.66 19.57
C ASN A 622 18.85 22.53 19.61
N ILE A 623 18.39 21.31 19.87
CA ILE A 623 19.20 20.09 19.82
C ILE A 623 18.57 19.15 18.77
N ASN A 624 19.28 18.05 18.46
CA ASN A 624 18.70 17.03 17.57
C ASN A 624 17.33 16.56 18.06
N ALA A 625 16.32 16.58 17.19
CA ALA A 625 14.93 16.28 17.51
C ALA A 625 14.73 14.88 18.13
N ASP A 626 15.46 13.85 17.63
CA ASP A 626 15.36 12.49 18.19
C ASP A 626 15.87 12.42 19.63
N LYS A 627 16.89 13.22 19.93
CA LYS A 627 17.43 13.36 21.28
C LYS A 627 16.47 14.10 22.21
N ALA A 628 15.88 15.18 21.70
CA ALA A 628 14.86 15.94 22.41
C ALA A 628 13.62 15.08 22.69
N LYS A 629 13.16 14.32 21.73
CA LYS A 629 12.08 13.33 21.86
C LYS A 629 12.29 12.42 23.06
N GLN A 630 13.48 11.81 23.17
CA GLN A 630 13.79 10.93 24.31
C GLN A 630 13.84 11.69 25.63
N GLN A 631 14.45 12.90 25.65
CA GLN A 631 14.52 13.73 26.86
C GLN A 631 13.14 14.20 27.34
N ILE A 632 12.25 14.55 26.41
CA ILE A 632 10.86 14.91 26.71
C ILE A 632 10.11 13.71 27.30
N LYS A 633 10.29 12.53 26.70
CA LYS A 633 9.68 11.29 27.20
C LYS A 633 10.14 11.00 28.64
N ASP A 634 11.45 11.04 28.87
CA ASP A 634 12.04 10.82 30.19
C ASP A 634 11.57 11.89 31.23
N LEU A 635 11.41 13.15 30.79
CA LEU A 635 10.88 14.24 31.60
C LEU A 635 9.45 13.96 32.04
N LEU A 636 8.55 13.62 31.10
CA LEU A 636 7.15 13.37 31.41
C LEU A 636 6.99 12.17 32.37
N ILE A 637 7.72 11.08 32.14
CA ILE A 637 7.75 9.94 33.05
C ILE A 637 8.26 10.33 34.44
N SER A 638 9.34 11.15 34.51
CA SER A 638 9.89 11.61 35.80
C SER A 638 8.91 12.47 36.62
N LYS A 639 7.94 13.09 35.95
CA LYS A 639 6.85 13.87 36.57
C LYS A 639 5.65 13.03 36.96
N GLY A 640 5.71 11.71 36.74
CA GLY A 640 4.65 10.79 37.16
C GLY A 640 3.53 10.66 36.11
N ILE A 641 3.75 11.16 34.88
CA ILE A 641 2.82 10.97 33.80
C ILE A 641 3.05 9.57 33.22
N ASP A 642 1.99 8.78 33.16
CA ASP A 642 2.05 7.43 32.62
C ASP A 642 2.47 7.45 31.14
N GLU A 643 3.39 6.56 30.74
CA GLU A 643 3.89 6.45 29.37
C GLU A 643 2.77 6.15 28.36
N GLU A 644 1.67 5.55 28.80
CA GLU A 644 0.51 5.26 27.97
C GLU A 644 -0.37 6.48 27.67
N MET A 645 -0.21 7.58 28.44
CA MET A 645 -0.97 8.82 28.30
C MET A 645 -0.41 9.80 27.27
N PHE A 646 0.76 9.52 26.72
CA PHE A 646 1.35 10.42 25.74
C PHE A 646 2.12 9.67 24.63
N VAL A 647 2.12 10.27 23.45
CA VAL A 647 2.96 9.83 22.33
C VAL A 647 3.84 11.01 21.93
N VAL A 648 5.15 10.80 21.92
CA VAL A 648 6.11 11.81 21.48
C VAL A 648 6.69 11.38 20.15
N THR A 649 6.49 12.21 19.12
CA THR A 649 7.01 11.99 17.77
C THR A 649 7.77 13.22 17.30
N THR A 650 8.56 13.12 16.25
CA THR A 650 9.05 14.29 15.54
C THR A 650 8.15 14.54 14.32
N LEU A 651 7.91 15.80 13.97
CA LEU A 651 7.11 16.13 12.79
C LEU A 651 7.69 15.51 11.51
N ARG A 652 9.01 15.35 11.46
CA ARG A 652 9.70 14.63 10.39
C ARG A 652 9.31 13.15 10.34
N GLU A 653 9.28 12.45 11.50
CA GLU A 653 8.85 11.04 11.56
C GLU A 653 7.41 10.89 11.07
N ASP A 654 6.50 11.77 11.48
CA ASP A 654 5.10 11.73 11.07
C ASP A 654 4.95 11.89 9.55
N ILE A 655 5.70 12.81 8.95
CA ILE A 655 5.75 12.99 7.49
C ILE A 655 6.41 11.80 6.77
N GLU A 656 7.50 11.25 7.33
CA GLU A 656 8.17 10.07 6.78
C GLU A 656 7.29 8.83 6.84
N GLU A 657 6.52 8.65 7.93
CA GLU A 657 5.53 7.57 8.04
C GLU A 657 4.43 7.71 6.98
N GLU A 658 3.94 8.92 6.75
CA GLU A 658 2.92 9.22 5.75
C GLU A 658 3.37 8.82 4.33
N ILE A 659 4.63 9.08 3.97
CA ILE A 659 5.18 8.77 2.64
C ILE A 659 5.86 7.40 2.55
N LYS A 660 5.85 6.63 3.62
CA LYS A 660 6.54 5.33 3.75
C LYS A 660 6.07 4.31 2.71
N GLU A 661 4.77 4.26 2.45
CA GLU A 661 4.23 3.37 1.42
C GLU A 661 4.77 3.70 0.03
N GLU A 662 4.86 4.98 -0.33
CA GLU A 662 5.40 5.44 -1.61
C GLU A 662 6.88 5.16 -1.71
N GLN A 663 7.63 5.42 -0.66
CA GLN A 663 9.05 5.07 -0.60
C GLN A 663 9.26 3.56 -0.76
N ASN A 664 8.43 2.76 -0.13
CA ASN A 664 8.47 1.32 -0.23
C ASN A 664 8.13 0.83 -1.64
N MET A 665 7.14 1.45 -2.29
CA MET A 665 6.83 1.20 -3.70
C MET A 665 8.03 1.53 -4.61
N ILE A 666 8.74 2.64 -4.37
CA ILE A 666 9.97 2.97 -5.12
C ILE A 666 11.04 1.90 -4.93
N LYS A 667 11.25 1.41 -3.69
CA LYS A 667 12.22 0.33 -3.40
C LYS A 667 11.87 -0.96 -4.15
N LEU A 668 10.59 -1.35 -4.17
CA LEU A 668 10.12 -2.53 -4.91
C LEU A 668 10.29 -2.38 -6.41
N LEU A 669 9.91 -1.21 -6.98
CA LEU A 669 10.11 -0.92 -8.41
C LEU A 669 11.58 -0.92 -8.79
N THR A 670 12.45 -0.43 -7.91
CA THR A 670 13.90 -0.46 -8.10
C THR A 670 14.42 -1.91 -8.12
N GLY A 671 13.99 -2.74 -7.17
CA GLY A 671 14.32 -4.16 -7.15
C GLY A 671 13.82 -4.91 -8.39
N PHE A 672 12.59 -4.65 -8.80
CA PHE A 672 12.01 -5.21 -10.02
C PHE A 672 12.80 -4.79 -11.27
N SER A 673 13.14 -3.50 -11.39
CA SER A 673 13.95 -2.99 -12.50
C SER A 673 15.31 -3.68 -12.57
N PHE A 674 15.95 -3.88 -11.40
CA PHE A 674 17.23 -4.60 -11.31
C PHE A 674 17.09 -6.05 -11.80
N ILE A 675 16.02 -6.75 -11.42
CA ILE A 675 15.73 -8.11 -11.88
C ILE A 675 15.51 -8.14 -13.40
N CYS A 676 14.72 -7.21 -13.95
CA CYS A 676 14.50 -7.09 -15.38
C CYS A 676 15.82 -6.88 -16.16
N ILE A 677 16.68 -6.01 -15.64
CA ILE A 677 18.00 -5.77 -16.22
C ILE A 677 18.84 -7.07 -16.20
N LEU A 678 18.87 -7.75 -15.07
CA LEU A 678 19.64 -8.99 -14.91
C LEU A 678 19.12 -10.09 -15.85
N MET A 679 17.80 -10.24 -15.97
CA MET A 679 17.19 -11.17 -16.93
C MET A 679 17.60 -10.84 -18.37
N THR A 680 17.53 -9.57 -18.75
CA THR A 680 17.96 -9.11 -20.07
C THR A 680 19.43 -9.46 -20.34
N VAL A 681 20.31 -9.23 -19.37
CA VAL A 681 21.73 -9.60 -19.44
C VAL A 681 21.88 -11.12 -19.67
N LEU A 682 21.21 -11.93 -18.88
CA LEU A 682 21.27 -13.39 -18.95
C LEU A 682 20.80 -13.91 -20.30
N THR A 683 19.68 -13.39 -20.83
CA THR A 683 19.15 -13.71 -22.16
C THR A 683 20.15 -13.40 -23.26
N ILE A 684 20.71 -12.20 -23.25
CA ILE A 684 21.67 -11.76 -24.27
C ILE A 684 22.95 -12.61 -24.20
N ILE A 685 23.45 -12.91 -22.99
CA ILE A 685 24.62 -13.78 -22.79
C ILE A 685 24.32 -15.21 -23.31
N GLY A 686 23.17 -15.75 -22.98
CA GLY A 686 22.77 -17.08 -23.44
C GLY A 686 22.68 -17.17 -24.97
N LEU A 687 21.95 -16.25 -25.58
CA LEU A 687 21.79 -16.20 -27.05
C LEU A 687 23.08 -15.93 -27.78
N SER A 688 23.85 -14.96 -27.36
CA SER A 688 25.09 -14.63 -28.04
C SER A 688 26.13 -15.76 -27.87
N SER A 689 26.16 -16.49 -26.74
CA SER A 689 26.96 -17.71 -26.58
C SER A 689 26.57 -18.80 -27.58
N TYR A 690 25.25 -18.97 -27.78
CA TYR A 690 24.74 -19.90 -28.77
C TYR A 690 25.17 -19.50 -30.19
N TYR A 691 24.96 -18.24 -30.61
CA TYR A 691 25.34 -17.76 -31.95
C TYR A 691 26.84 -17.82 -32.18
N THR A 692 27.63 -17.57 -31.14
CA THR A 692 29.10 -17.70 -31.18
C THR A 692 29.52 -19.12 -31.49
N LYS A 693 28.99 -20.12 -30.78
CA LYS A 693 29.28 -21.54 -31.00
C LYS A 693 28.80 -22.02 -32.37
N THR A 694 27.65 -21.50 -32.83
CA THR A 694 27.10 -21.92 -34.12
C THR A 694 27.84 -21.27 -35.30
N GLY A 695 28.36 -20.07 -35.14
CA GLY A 695 29.09 -19.31 -36.14
C GLY A 695 30.62 -19.59 -36.15
N GLU A 696 31.15 -20.49 -35.33
CA GLU A 696 32.60 -20.78 -35.21
C GLU A 696 33.23 -21.10 -36.59
N LYS A 697 32.57 -21.98 -37.37
CA LYS A 697 33.08 -22.39 -38.71
C LYS A 697 33.01 -21.21 -39.71
N ASP A 698 31.89 -20.51 -39.82
CA ASP A 698 31.74 -19.38 -40.72
C ASP A 698 32.71 -18.24 -40.40
N ASN A 699 32.94 -18.01 -39.13
CA ASN A 699 33.84 -16.98 -38.61
C ASN A 699 35.31 -17.41 -38.84
N ALA A 700 35.65 -18.72 -38.69
CA ALA A 700 36.98 -19.25 -38.97
C ALA A 700 37.29 -19.13 -40.49
N ILE A 701 36.32 -19.46 -41.35
CA ILE A 701 36.46 -19.29 -42.79
C ILE A 701 36.70 -17.80 -43.15
N ARG A 702 35.89 -16.89 -42.64
CA ARG A 702 36.09 -15.45 -42.87
C ARG A 702 37.42 -14.92 -42.35
N ASN A 703 37.91 -15.43 -41.22
CA ASN A 703 39.22 -15.05 -40.67
C ASN A 703 40.35 -15.51 -41.58
N VAL A 704 40.24 -16.72 -42.17
CA VAL A 704 41.20 -17.23 -43.15
C VAL A 704 41.16 -16.40 -44.45
N PHE A 705 40.00 -15.87 -44.83
CA PHE A 705 39.83 -14.97 -45.99
C PHE A 705 40.18 -13.50 -45.70
N GLY A 706 40.82 -13.21 -44.56
CA GLY A 706 41.36 -11.87 -44.21
C GLY A 706 40.42 -10.87 -43.60
N CYS A 707 39.22 -11.31 -43.12
CA CYS A 707 38.31 -10.43 -42.40
C CYS A 707 38.93 -9.93 -41.08
N SER A 708 38.96 -8.63 -40.88
CA SER A 708 39.57 -8.02 -39.68
C SER A 708 38.73 -8.33 -38.43
N ARG A 709 39.43 -8.45 -37.29
CA ARG A 709 38.75 -8.66 -35.99
C ARG A 709 37.69 -7.59 -35.69
N LYS A 710 37.99 -6.33 -36.04
CA LYS A 710 37.06 -5.20 -35.83
C LYS A 710 35.77 -5.32 -36.67
N GLU A 711 35.89 -5.75 -37.93
CA GLU A 711 34.74 -5.96 -38.82
C GLU A 711 33.82 -7.08 -38.32
N MET A 712 34.43 -8.16 -37.81
CA MET A 712 33.68 -9.27 -37.27
C MET A 712 32.90 -8.91 -36.00
N VAL A 713 33.55 -8.17 -35.06
CA VAL A 713 32.86 -7.64 -33.86
C VAL A 713 31.72 -6.72 -34.26
N ARG A 714 32.00 -5.76 -35.16
CA ARG A 714 31.00 -4.79 -35.61
C ARG A 714 29.77 -5.48 -36.23
N LYS A 715 29.99 -6.50 -37.08
CA LYS A 715 28.90 -7.27 -37.68
C LYS A 715 28.07 -8.01 -36.63
N CYS A 716 28.72 -8.74 -35.72
CA CYS A 716 28.04 -9.43 -34.62
C CYS A 716 27.22 -8.43 -33.77
N THR A 717 27.80 -7.29 -33.42
CA THR A 717 27.11 -6.29 -32.62
C THR A 717 25.90 -5.72 -33.35
N LEU A 718 26.01 -5.37 -34.61
CA LEU A 718 24.90 -4.85 -35.43
C LEU A 718 23.77 -5.86 -35.59
N ASP A 719 24.06 -7.14 -35.80
CA ASP A 719 23.07 -8.21 -35.93
C ASP A 719 22.13 -8.32 -34.70
N PHE A 720 22.59 -7.94 -33.51
CA PHE A 720 21.79 -7.92 -32.27
C PHE A 720 21.22 -6.53 -31.94
N MET A 721 21.92 -5.45 -32.26
CA MET A 721 21.43 -4.09 -32.06
C MET A 721 20.17 -3.79 -32.88
N ILE A 722 20.12 -4.21 -34.15
CA ILE A 722 19.00 -3.91 -35.03
C ILE A 722 17.65 -4.40 -34.44
N PRO A 723 17.49 -5.65 -34.00
CA PRO A 723 16.26 -6.10 -33.35
C PRO A 723 15.87 -5.27 -32.13
N VAL A 724 16.85 -4.87 -31.30
CA VAL A 724 16.59 -4.03 -30.11
C VAL A 724 16.18 -2.61 -30.52
N MET A 725 16.77 -2.04 -31.55
CA MET A 725 16.35 -0.74 -32.09
C MET A 725 14.92 -0.77 -32.63
N ILE A 726 14.58 -1.84 -33.38
CA ILE A 726 13.22 -2.03 -33.90
C ILE A 726 12.23 -2.19 -32.73
N SER A 727 12.60 -2.94 -31.69
CA SER A 727 11.73 -3.12 -30.51
C SER A 727 11.48 -1.82 -29.77
N ALA A 728 12.45 -0.90 -29.72
CA ALA A 728 12.28 0.40 -29.10
C ALA A 728 11.22 1.26 -29.81
N ILE A 729 11.15 1.18 -31.16
CA ILE A 729 10.13 1.91 -31.95
C ILE A 729 8.71 1.50 -31.53
N VAL A 730 8.51 0.27 -31.12
CA VAL A 730 7.20 -0.26 -30.69
C VAL A 730 7.02 -0.09 -29.18
N ALA A 731 8.06 -0.34 -28.38
CA ALA A 731 8.01 -0.31 -26.92
C ALA A 731 7.76 1.10 -26.37
N ILE A 732 8.42 2.11 -26.93
CA ILE A 732 8.32 3.49 -26.44
C ILE A 732 6.89 4.05 -26.55
N PRO A 733 6.19 3.98 -27.70
CA PRO A 733 4.81 4.45 -27.78
C PRO A 733 3.86 3.72 -26.83
N ILE A 734 4.00 2.39 -26.70
CA ILE A 734 3.15 1.59 -25.81
C ILE A 734 3.40 1.99 -24.34
N ALA A 735 4.66 2.08 -23.94
CA ALA A 735 5.00 2.52 -22.58
C ALA A 735 4.52 3.96 -22.31
N TRP A 736 4.60 4.84 -23.33
CA TRP A 736 4.10 6.20 -23.23
C TRP A 736 2.60 6.24 -22.94
N THR A 737 1.78 5.53 -23.72
CA THR A 737 0.33 5.51 -23.53
C THR A 737 -0.07 4.93 -22.17
N ILE A 738 0.61 3.86 -21.72
CA ILE A 738 0.35 3.26 -20.40
C ILE A 738 0.66 4.26 -19.28
N ILE A 739 1.81 4.93 -19.34
CA ILE A 739 2.21 5.89 -18.31
C ILE A 739 1.31 7.12 -18.36
N ASP A 740 0.96 7.61 -19.53
CA ASP A 740 0.12 8.81 -19.69
C ASP A 740 -1.28 8.58 -19.10
N SER A 741 -1.94 7.48 -19.45
CA SER A 741 -3.22 7.09 -18.83
C SER A 741 -3.12 6.88 -17.32
N TRP A 742 -1.98 6.36 -16.83
CA TRP A 742 -1.78 6.21 -15.39
C TRP A 742 -1.58 7.56 -14.70
N LEU A 743 -0.85 8.50 -15.31
CA LEU A 743 -0.65 9.86 -14.81
C LEU A 743 -1.95 10.66 -14.77
N GLU A 744 -2.91 10.42 -15.67
CA GLU A 744 -4.23 11.07 -15.66
C GLU A 744 -5.02 10.81 -14.38
N SER A 745 -4.71 9.74 -13.68
CA SER A 745 -5.35 9.43 -12.39
C SER A 745 -4.85 10.28 -11.22
N TYR A 746 -3.82 11.12 -11.44
CA TYR A 746 -3.27 12.02 -10.42
C TYR A 746 -3.65 13.47 -10.69
N VAL A 747 -4.04 14.22 -9.66
CA VAL A 747 -4.31 15.66 -9.75
C VAL A 747 -3.00 16.43 -9.94
N ILE A 748 -2.00 16.17 -9.09
CA ILE A 748 -0.64 16.70 -9.26
C ILE A 748 0.18 15.67 -10.03
N ARG A 749 0.50 15.98 -11.27
CA ARG A 749 1.25 15.09 -12.16
C ARG A 749 2.53 15.71 -12.67
N CYS A 750 3.60 14.93 -12.71
CA CYS A 750 4.81 15.35 -13.40
C CYS A 750 4.58 15.32 -14.92
N THR A 751 5.28 16.18 -15.64
CA THR A 751 5.26 16.13 -17.11
C THR A 751 5.81 14.80 -17.59
N ASN A 752 5.09 14.12 -18.48
CA ASN A 752 5.57 12.89 -19.10
C ASN A 752 6.79 13.19 -19.97
N SER A 753 7.97 12.77 -19.53
CA SER A 753 9.24 13.16 -20.16
C SER A 753 9.79 12.07 -21.06
N HIS A 754 10.12 12.40 -22.30
CA HIS A 754 10.80 11.52 -23.23
C HIS A 754 12.11 10.92 -22.72
N LEU A 755 12.80 11.59 -21.79
CA LEU A 755 14.06 11.13 -21.20
C LEU A 755 13.95 9.77 -20.50
N ILE A 756 12.78 9.45 -19.92
CA ILE A 756 12.52 8.16 -19.26
C ILE A 756 12.65 7.02 -20.26
N TYR A 757 12.00 7.15 -21.39
CA TYR A 757 11.93 6.13 -22.44
C TYR A 757 13.28 5.96 -23.13
N PHE A 758 13.93 7.07 -23.44
CA PHE A 758 15.28 7.03 -24.01
C PHE A 758 16.30 6.49 -23.01
N GLY A 759 16.16 6.77 -21.71
CA GLY A 759 16.98 6.20 -20.65
C GLY A 759 16.84 4.67 -20.57
N ALA A 760 15.62 4.16 -20.56
CA ALA A 760 15.34 2.72 -20.55
C ALA A 760 15.92 2.04 -21.81
N PHE A 761 15.69 2.62 -23.00
CA PHE A 761 16.27 2.14 -24.24
C PHE A 761 17.80 2.16 -24.22
N ALA A 762 18.43 3.25 -23.77
CA ALA A 762 19.88 3.37 -23.71
C ALA A 762 20.51 2.32 -22.79
N ILE A 763 19.88 2.01 -21.65
CA ILE A 763 20.33 0.96 -20.72
C ILE A 763 20.29 -0.41 -21.43
N VAL A 764 19.16 -0.79 -22.05
CA VAL A 764 19.03 -2.08 -22.74
C VAL A 764 19.99 -2.18 -23.92
N LEU A 765 20.14 -1.09 -24.68
CA LEU A 765 21.09 -1.04 -25.81
C LEU A 765 22.55 -1.17 -25.32
N PHE A 766 22.92 -0.45 -24.28
CA PHE A 766 24.25 -0.51 -23.69
C PHE A 766 24.59 -1.92 -23.21
N ILE A 767 23.67 -2.54 -22.47
CA ILE A 767 23.82 -3.93 -22.00
C ILE A 767 24.00 -4.87 -23.19
N THR A 768 23.20 -4.71 -24.24
CA THR A 768 23.31 -5.52 -25.47
C THR A 768 24.67 -5.37 -26.10
N VAL A 769 25.14 -4.16 -26.31
CA VAL A 769 26.44 -3.87 -26.94
C VAL A 769 27.58 -4.45 -26.11
N VAL A 770 27.62 -4.20 -24.81
CA VAL A 770 28.68 -4.69 -23.91
C VAL A 770 28.70 -6.23 -23.89
N SER A 771 27.55 -6.86 -23.67
CA SER A 771 27.47 -8.34 -23.59
C SER A 771 27.93 -9.02 -24.86
N ILE A 772 27.54 -8.51 -26.02
CA ILE A 772 27.91 -9.09 -27.33
C ILE A 772 29.37 -8.83 -27.65
N THR A 773 29.84 -7.61 -27.39
CA THR A 773 31.25 -7.25 -27.66
C THR A 773 32.19 -8.14 -26.85
N LEU A 774 31.90 -8.37 -25.55
CA LEU A 774 32.68 -9.26 -24.70
C LEU A 774 32.70 -10.69 -25.24
N GLN A 775 31.60 -11.18 -25.75
CA GLN A 775 31.53 -12.54 -26.29
C GLN A 775 32.18 -12.66 -27.67
N ALA A 776 32.03 -11.68 -28.52
CA ALA A 776 32.70 -11.63 -29.81
C ALA A 776 34.23 -11.60 -29.64
N ILE A 777 34.75 -10.87 -28.64
CA ILE A 777 36.19 -10.87 -28.32
C ILE A 777 36.65 -12.25 -27.84
N ARG A 778 35.84 -12.96 -27.02
CA ARG A 778 36.15 -14.33 -26.58
C ARG A 778 36.24 -15.30 -27.76
N LEU A 779 35.27 -15.20 -28.69
CA LEU A 779 35.27 -16.03 -29.91
C LEU A 779 36.53 -15.87 -30.74
N MET A 780 37.04 -14.66 -30.90
CA MET A 780 38.22 -14.40 -31.68
C MET A 780 39.54 -14.85 -31.06
N ARG A 781 39.53 -15.26 -29.79
CA ARG A 781 40.67 -15.88 -29.12
C ARG A 781 40.79 -17.39 -29.39
N THR A 782 39.73 -18.02 -29.97
CA THR A 782 39.79 -19.43 -30.34
C THR A 782 40.61 -19.62 -31.64
N ASN A 783 41.44 -20.68 -31.64
CA ASN A 783 42.32 -20.97 -32.77
C ASN A 783 41.49 -21.40 -34.00
N PRO A 784 41.57 -20.71 -35.17
CA PRO A 784 40.80 -21.06 -36.37
C PRO A 784 41.06 -22.50 -36.85
N ALA A 785 42.26 -23.02 -36.68
CA ALA A 785 42.64 -24.41 -37.12
C ALA A 785 41.91 -25.46 -36.26
N GLU A 786 41.71 -25.24 -34.97
CA GLU A 786 40.94 -26.12 -34.09
C GLU A 786 39.42 -26.05 -34.37
N ALA A 787 38.91 -24.85 -34.75
CA ALA A 787 37.50 -24.67 -35.11
C ALA A 787 37.14 -25.41 -36.43
N LEU A 788 38.06 -25.52 -37.34
CA LEU A 788 37.87 -26.24 -38.62
C LEU A 788 38.02 -27.76 -38.48
N LYS A 789 38.79 -28.26 -37.44
CA LYS A 789 39.00 -29.69 -37.18
C LYS A 789 37.88 -30.36 -36.34
N LYS A 790 37.04 -29.61 -35.70
CA LYS A 790 35.87 -30.15 -34.94
C LYS A 790 34.78 -30.54 -35.90
N GLU A 791 34.68 -31.83 -36.27
CA GLU A 791 33.54 -32.46 -36.92
C GLU A 791 32.39 -32.73 -35.98
#